data_a0260ec3b3735605a9c4d1dd64921149
#
_entry.id   a0260ec3b3735605a9c4d1dd64921149
#
_cell.length_a   1.000
_cell.length_b   1.000
_cell.length_c   1.000
_cell.angle_alpha   90.00
_cell.angle_beta   90.00
_cell.angle_gamma   90.00
#
_symmetry.space_group_name_H-M   'P 1'
#
loop_
_entity.id
_entity.type
_entity.pdbx_description
1 polymer ?
#
loop_
_entity_poly.entity_id
_entity_poly.type
_entity_poly.pdbx_seq_one_letter_code
_entity_poly.pdbx_strand_id
1 'polypeptide(L)'
;MRKLFAFLIAAMMTLSMQAQTNNDPVIFEINGQKIHKSEFMKEFLRSIGKDPKAAPTACTYEKRQALEEYVQLFVNYRTKLVDAYAQQIDKDPSLQKELEGYRNELASPYLIDSLTLNSILEEAYERNHYTLNAAHIFVRLGRNPLPEDTLKAYKKAMEYYNRVMAGEDFMAVAKESSQARFDEDHLPPDDPRRKDLGNLGNFTVFDMVYPFESAAYALEPGEVSLPVRSNYGYHVIKLFHKTPFYGKVTLQHIWISEDPTKRSKEGRIRQAYQKIKEGENFGKVASDYSEDHASAVNGGLLSDMNIHQLPPDYVVELAKLKPGEFCEPFQSEFGWHILLLIRRDTIPSFSDMQPYYRQRLARDNRNIKPRSVFVDQCKERYSFVDYTKMYMKTPGKKASKKKQFLASLDECRAAINDSVFSKSWKFRDDMVSDMRPLFAVADKEYTAKDFLLFVQDNQRAEATYSLDMYLNDRYENFINNKVFEYADKHLEVEHPEFASLMEEYRNGLMIFSYNDKMIWSKAISDTVGMAQFYSMFSAQRNIDNPDDAPYFWGERLDMSVITILDSATMAPSKLLKMANKNLKKGLPFKSVFDNIVAKHPDAAQYEDNLVLSSEQTYLKMSTYHEGLYLVPAAKGYSLVSVNKVVDPCLKSCAEARGYYINEYQNYLEKQLMASLRAKYNVKIYQNVVDEITY
;
A
#
# COMPACT_ATOMS: atom_id res chain seq x y z
N MET A 1 -21.37 4.50 -40.00
CA MET A 1 -20.78 4.61 -38.63
C MET A 1 -19.29 4.22 -38.55
N ARG A 2 -18.77 3.19 -39.24
CA ARG A 2 -17.33 2.83 -39.23
C ARG A 2 -16.37 3.89 -39.80
N LYS A 3 -16.80 4.74 -40.74
CA LYS A 3 -16.00 5.80 -41.32
C LYS A 3 -15.97 7.11 -40.50
N LEU A 4 -16.96 7.35 -39.62
CA LEU A 4 -16.98 8.49 -38.70
C LEU A 4 -16.06 8.27 -37.48
N PHE A 5 -15.94 7.02 -37.01
CA PHE A 5 -15.05 6.69 -35.88
C PHE A 5 -13.56 6.77 -36.24
N ALA A 6 -13.20 6.43 -37.47
CA ALA A 6 -11.82 6.58 -37.95
C ALA A 6 -11.43 8.07 -38.12
N PHE A 7 -12.40 8.95 -38.39
CA PHE A 7 -12.16 10.39 -38.50
C PHE A 7 -12.03 11.07 -37.12
N LEU A 8 -12.72 10.57 -36.11
CA LEU A 8 -12.61 11.09 -34.72
C LEU A 8 -11.28 10.72 -34.05
N ILE A 9 -10.75 9.50 -34.31
CA ILE A 9 -9.43 9.09 -33.83
C ILE A 9 -8.32 9.87 -34.54
N ALA A 10 -8.46 10.16 -35.84
CA ALA A 10 -7.54 11.03 -36.57
C ALA A 10 -7.62 12.49 -36.12
N ALA A 11 -8.80 12.99 -35.70
CA ALA A 11 -8.98 14.35 -35.21
C ALA A 11 -8.45 14.56 -33.78
N MET A 12 -8.51 13.55 -32.90
CA MET A 12 -7.89 13.66 -31.55
C MET A 12 -6.35 13.58 -31.59
N MET A 13 -5.77 12.92 -32.61
CA MET A 13 -4.30 12.95 -32.83
C MET A 13 -3.81 14.28 -33.42
N THR A 14 -4.70 15.14 -33.96
CA THR A 14 -4.32 16.43 -34.56
C THR A 14 -4.42 17.61 -33.59
N LEU A 15 -5.07 17.48 -32.44
CA LEU A 15 -5.24 18.59 -31.47
C LEU A 15 -4.03 18.84 -30.55
N SER A 16 -3.08 17.88 -30.46
CA SER A 16 -1.77 18.10 -29.82
C SER A 16 -0.74 18.75 -30.73
N MET A 17 -1.09 19.09 -31.98
CA MET A 17 -0.19 19.57 -33.03
C MET A 17 -0.19 21.09 -33.27
N GLN A 18 -0.80 21.92 -32.47
CA GLN A 18 -0.91 23.36 -32.77
C GLN A 18 -0.03 24.30 -31.92
N ALA A 19 1.18 23.87 -31.55
CA ALA A 19 2.23 24.81 -31.11
C ALA A 19 3.62 24.35 -31.56
N GLN A 20 3.78 23.85 -32.78
CA GLN A 20 5.10 23.56 -33.34
C GLN A 20 5.56 24.70 -34.24
N THR A 21 6.69 25.29 -33.85
CA THR A 21 7.46 26.20 -34.70
C THR A 21 7.81 25.50 -36.03
N ASN A 22 7.77 26.23 -37.14
CA ASN A 22 8.01 25.77 -38.52
C ASN A 22 9.41 25.15 -38.80
N ASN A 23 10.14 24.65 -37.78
CA ASN A 23 11.51 24.17 -37.88
C ASN A 23 11.81 22.91 -37.04
N ASP A 24 10.83 22.02 -36.77
CA ASP A 24 11.06 20.75 -36.07
C ASP A 24 11.14 19.59 -37.08
N PRO A 25 12.36 19.12 -37.43
CA PRO A 25 12.55 18.13 -38.49
C PRO A 25 11.98 16.77 -38.09
N VAL A 26 11.49 16.03 -39.08
CA VAL A 26 11.10 14.63 -38.91
C VAL A 26 12.35 13.79 -38.73
N ILE A 27 12.41 13.01 -37.65
CA ILE A 27 13.55 12.14 -37.34
C ILE A 27 13.25 10.67 -37.67
N PHE A 28 11.99 10.25 -37.56
CA PHE A 28 11.54 8.89 -37.92
C PHE A 28 10.21 8.94 -38.67
N GLU A 29 9.97 7.93 -39.51
CA GLU A 29 8.68 7.65 -40.13
C GLU A 29 8.37 6.16 -39.97
N ILE A 30 7.23 5.84 -39.34
CA ILE A 30 6.78 4.47 -39.08
C ILE A 30 5.33 4.36 -39.53
N ASN A 31 5.07 3.47 -40.49
CA ASN A 31 3.72 3.28 -41.09
C ASN A 31 3.10 4.61 -41.60
N GLY A 32 3.93 5.51 -42.17
CA GLY A 32 3.50 6.84 -42.60
C GLY A 32 3.31 7.89 -41.49
N GLN A 33 3.39 7.51 -40.24
CA GLN A 33 3.39 8.45 -39.11
C GLN A 33 4.77 9.08 -38.95
N LYS A 34 4.80 10.41 -38.92
CA LYS A 34 6.02 11.18 -38.73
C LYS A 34 6.26 11.46 -37.24
N ILE A 35 7.45 11.16 -36.76
CA ILE A 35 7.91 11.48 -35.42
C ILE A 35 8.96 12.58 -35.55
N HIS A 36 8.77 13.64 -34.78
CA HIS A 36 9.61 14.82 -34.84
C HIS A 36 10.78 14.76 -33.86
N LYS A 37 11.85 15.50 -34.15
CA LYS A 37 13.07 15.57 -33.32
C LYS A 37 12.76 15.98 -31.88
N SER A 38 11.84 16.93 -31.65
CA SER A 38 11.47 17.41 -30.32
C SER A 38 10.84 16.31 -29.48
N GLU A 39 9.94 15.48 -30.04
CA GLU A 39 9.32 14.34 -29.37
C GLU A 39 10.38 13.32 -28.93
N PHE A 40 11.24 12.92 -29.85
CA PHE A 40 12.35 12.00 -29.57
C PHE A 40 13.28 12.53 -28.49
N MET A 41 13.70 13.80 -28.61
CA MET A 41 14.64 14.42 -27.66
C MET A 41 14.07 14.53 -26.26
N LYS A 42 12.78 14.79 -26.10
CA LYS A 42 12.10 14.80 -24.81
C LYS A 42 12.26 13.46 -24.10
N GLU A 43 11.96 12.37 -24.80
CA GLU A 43 12.07 11.01 -24.24
C GLU A 43 13.52 10.60 -23.99
N PHE A 44 14.41 10.91 -24.91
CA PHE A 44 15.82 10.61 -24.76
C PHE A 44 16.47 11.32 -23.56
N LEU A 45 16.28 12.64 -23.43
CA LEU A 45 16.83 13.40 -22.30
C LEU A 45 16.27 12.92 -20.95
N ARG A 46 14.98 12.59 -20.93
CA ARG A 46 14.36 12.00 -19.74
C ARG A 46 14.99 10.64 -19.38
N SER A 47 15.27 9.79 -20.36
CA SER A 47 15.88 8.47 -20.14
C SER A 47 17.28 8.54 -19.52
N ILE A 48 18.02 9.61 -19.77
CA ILE A 48 19.36 9.87 -19.21
C ILE A 48 19.34 10.83 -18.01
N GLY A 49 18.15 11.14 -17.46
CA GLY A 49 17.98 11.98 -16.26
C GLY A 49 18.36 13.46 -16.47
N LYS A 50 18.29 13.97 -17.71
CA LYS A 50 18.55 15.38 -18.02
C LYS A 50 17.26 16.17 -18.20
N ASP A 51 17.27 17.42 -17.75
CA ASP A 51 16.17 18.35 -18.02
C ASP A 51 16.10 18.62 -19.55
N PRO A 52 14.94 18.43 -20.20
CA PRO A 52 14.74 18.78 -21.61
C PRO A 52 15.01 20.26 -21.94
N LYS A 53 15.01 21.15 -20.95
CA LYS A 53 15.32 22.58 -21.09
C LYS A 53 16.81 22.91 -20.89
N ALA A 54 17.64 21.92 -20.52
CA ALA A 54 19.05 22.14 -20.33
C ALA A 54 19.76 22.50 -21.65
N ALA A 55 20.75 23.39 -21.58
CA ALA A 55 21.50 23.76 -22.75
C ALA A 55 22.28 22.54 -23.33
N PRO A 56 22.27 22.33 -24.65
CA PRO A 56 22.97 21.23 -25.27
C PRO A 56 24.48 21.35 -25.06
N THR A 57 25.16 20.23 -24.84
CA THR A 57 26.60 20.14 -24.70
C THR A 57 27.20 19.38 -25.87
N ALA A 58 28.51 19.58 -26.14
CA ALA A 58 29.19 18.86 -27.21
C ALA A 58 29.03 17.34 -27.07
N CYS A 59 28.77 16.65 -28.18
CA CYS A 59 28.59 15.21 -28.20
C CYS A 59 29.97 14.53 -28.28
N THR A 60 30.39 13.80 -27.24
CA THR A 60 31.56 12.93 -27.25
C THR A 60 31.26 11.63 -28.00
N TYR A 61 32.29 10.83 -28.30
CA TYR A 61 32.11 9.50 -28.93
C TYR A 61 31.17 8.60 -28.13
N GLU A 62 31.34 8.53 -26.81
CA GLU A 62 30.49 7.72 -25.91
C GLU A 62 29.04 8.20 -25.92
N LYS A 63 28.83 9.52 -25.92
CA LYS A 63 27.45 10.08 -26.02
C LYS A 63 26.85 9.75 -27.39
N ARG A 64 27.60 9.75 -28.46
CA ARG A 64 27.12 9.38 -29.80
C ARG A 64 26.67 7.92 -29.82
N GLN A 65 27.46 7.02 -29.27
CA GLN A 65 27.11 5.61 -29.18
C GLN A 65 25.83 5.39 -28.37
N ALA A 66 25.70 6.02 -27.21
CA ALA A 66 24.50 5.96 -26.38
C ALA A 66 23.23 6.49 -27.10
N LEU A 67 23.42 7.57 -27.88
CA LEU A 67 22.31 8.10 -28.69
C LEU A 67 21.92 7.11 -29.80
N GLU A 68 22.85 6.51 -30.51
CA GLU A 68 22.55 5.52 -31.56
C GLU A 68 21.88 4.27 -31.02
N GLU A 69 22.34 3.77 -29.88
CA GLU A 69 21.69 2.66 -29.17
C GLU A 69 20.23 3.03 -28.76
N TYR A 70 20.03 4.23 -28.21
CA TYR A 70 18.69 4.68 -27.85
C TYR A 70 17.80 4.90 -29.09
N VAL A 71 18.32 5.39 -30.19
CA VAL A 71 17.58 5.48 -31.46
C VAL A 71 17.03 4.12 -31.88
N GLN A 72 17.83 3.06 -31.79
CA GLN A 72 17.36 1.71 -32.14
C GLN A 72 16.29 1.22 -31.15
N LEU A 73 16.48 1.45 -29.85
CA LEU A 73 15.49 1.11 -28.81
C LEU A 73 14.17 1.86 -29.04
N PHE A 74 14.23 3.15 -29.28
CA PHE A 74 13.04 3.98 -29.51
C PHE A 74 12.28 3.56 -30.76
N VAL A 75 12.98 3.35 -31.87
CA VAL A 75 12.34 2.90 -33.12
C VAL A 75 11.72 1.51 -32.96
N ASN A 76 12.40 0.58 -32.27
CA ASN A 76 11.86 -0.74 -31.99
C ASN A 76 10.62 -0.66 -31.11
N TYR A 77 10.66 0.14 -30.05
CA TYR A 77 9.53 0.39 -29.16
C TYR A 77 8.30 0.92 -29.92
N ARG A 78 8.49 1.99 -30.71
CA ARG A 78 7.42 2.62 -31.50
C ARG A 78 6.86 1.67 -32.56
N THR A 79 7.70 0.87 -33.20
CA THR A 79 7.28 -0.11 -34.22
C THR A 79 6.48 -1.23 -33.60
N LYS A 80 6.88 -1.77 -32.44
CA LYS A 80 6.11 -2.76 -31.68
C LYS A 80 4.76 -2.18 -31.25
N LEU A 81 4.73 -0.93 -30.82
CA LEU A 81 3.50 -0.26 -30.39
C LEU A 81 2.50 -0.13 -31.55
N VAL A 82 2.96 0.24 -32.74
CA VAL A 82 2.12 0.28 -33.95
C VAL A 82 1.50 -1.09 -34.25
N ASP A 83 2.28 -2.16 -34.14
CA ASP A 83 1.78 -3.52 -34.37
C ASP A 83 0.84 -3.98 -33.25
N ALA A 84 1.10 -3.61 -32.00
CA ALA A 84 0.24 -3.90 -30.86
C ALA A 84 -1.17 -3.28 -31.03
N TYR A 85 -1.23 -2.02 -31.49
CA TYR A 85 -2.51 -1.38 -31.85
C TYR A 85 -3.18 -2.06 -33.03
N ALA A 86 -2.43 -2.44 -34.07
CA ALA A 86 -2.96 -3.16 -35.21
C ALA A 86 -3.56 -4.53 -34.81
N GLN A 87 -3.00 -5.18 -33.80
CA GLN A 87 -3.51 -6.42 -33.22
C GLN A 87 -4.62 -6.19 -32.16
N GLN A 88 -5.00 -4.93 -31.88
CA GLN A 88 -6.06 -4.55 -30.91
C GLN A 88 -5.76 -5.01 -29.48
N ILE A 89 -4.48 -5.06 -29.08
CA ILE A 89 -4.07 -5.40 -27.72
C ILE A 89 -4.61 -4.36 -26.71
N ASP A 90 -4.76 -3.11 -27.13
CA ASP A 90 -5.40 -2.04 -26.37
C ASP A 90 -6.84 -2.34 -25.95
N LYS A 91 -7.52 -3.32 -26.61
CA LYS A 91 -8.90 -3.72 -26.32
C LYS A 91 -9.00 -4.99 -25.46
N ASP A 92 -7.87 -5.55 -25.05
CA ASP A 92 -7.86 -6.70 -24.15
C ASP A 92 -8.51 -6.30 -22.80
N PRO A 93 -9.56 -7.06 -22.35
CA PRO A 93 -10.28 -6.72 -21.13
C PRO A 93 -9.40 -6.74 -19.87
N SER A 94 -8.37 -7.59 -19.83
CA SER A 94 -7.45 -7.66 -18.67
C SER A 94 -6.56 -6.44 -18.61
N LEU A 95 -6.04 -6.01 -19.77
CA LEU A 95 -5.24 -4.78 -19.88
C LEU A 95 -6.07 -3.53 -19.54
N GLN A 96 -7.30 -3.45 -20.04
CA GLN A 96 -8.19 -2.32 -19.74
C GLN A 96 -8.52 -2.24 -18.26
N LYS A 97 -8.78 -3.38 -17.61
CA LYS A 97 -9.05 -3.43 -16.17
C LYS A 97 -7.82 -3.01 -15.34
N GLU A 98 -6.63 -3.43 -15.75
CA GLU A 98 -5.38 -3.05 -15.10
C GLU A 98 -5.12 -1.55 -15.27
N LEU A 99 -5.28 -1.03 -16.49
CA LEU A 99 -5.14 0.40 -16.79
C LEU A 99 -6.14 1.25 -16.01
N GLU A 100 -7.39 0.80 -15.85
CA GLU A 100 -8.40 1.45 -15.03
C GLU A 100 -7.98 1.49 -13.56
N GLY A 101 -7.39 0.41 -13.05
CA GLY A 101 -6.82 0.37 -11.69
C GLY A 101 -5.76 1.44 -11.48
N TYR A 102 -4.76 1.52 -12.36
CA TYR A 102 -3.73 2.56 -12.34
C TYR A 102 -4.31 3.97 -12.49
N ARG A 103 -5.29 4.14 -13.40
CA ARG A 103 -5.96 5.42 -13.59
C ARG A 103 -6.60 5.92 -12.31
N ASN A 104 -7.34 5.06 -11.61
CA ASN A 104 -8.03 5.40 -10.37
C ASN A 104 -7.04 5.80 -9.26
N GLU A 105 -5.90 5.13 -9.17
CA GLU A 105 -4.85 5.46 -8.22
C GLU A 105 -4.20 6.81 -8.55
N LEU A 106 -3.79 7.01 -9.80
CA LEU A 106 -3.11 8.22 -10.27
C LEU A 106 -4.03 9.44 -10.36
N ALA A 107 -5.34 9.25 -10.56
CA ALA A 107 -6.32 10.33 -10.57
C ALA A 107 -6.59 10.90 -9.16
N SER A 108 -6.41 10.11 -8.12
CA SER A 108 -6.75 10.49 -6.75
C SER A 108 -6.20 11.86 -6.29
N PRO A 109 -4.93 12.24 -6.55
CA PRO A 109 -4.40 13.55 -6.17
C PRO A 109 -5.05 14.74 -6.90
N TYR A 110 -5.60 14.51 -8.09
CA TYR A 110 -6.26 15.54 -8.89
C TYR A 110 -7.74 15.74 -8.53
N LEU A 111 -8.35 14.75 -7.88
CA LEU A 111 -9.77 14.71 -7.53
C LEU A 111 -10.04 15.09 -6.08
N ILE A 112 -9.16 15.90 -5.51
CA ILE A 112 -9.20 16.33 -4.11
C ILE A 112 -8.63 17.76 -4.02
N ASP A 113 -9.16 18.56 -3.10
CA ASP A 113 -8.56 19.86 -2.81
C ASP A 113 -7.26 19.71 -1.99
N SER A 114 -6.14 19.91 -2.65
CA SER A 114 -4.81 19.72 -2.06
C SER A 114 -4.48 20.73 -0.96
N LEU A 115 -5.03 21.94 -1.01
CA LEU A 115 -4.83 22.97 0.02
C LEU A 115 -5.52 22.54 1.32
N THR A 116 -6.78 22.12 1.25
CA THR A 116 -7.52 21.59 2.41
C THR A 116 -6.86 20.34 2.96
N LEU A 117 -6.38 19.43 2.09
CA LEU A 117 -5.67 18.24 2.52
C LEU A 117 -4.39 18.58 3.28
N ASN A 118 -3.57 19.47 2.72
CA ASN A 118 -2.31 19.87 3.36
C ASN A 118 -2.57 20.58 4.69
N SER A 119 -3.58 21.46 4.76
CA SER A 119 -3.97 22.12 6.02
C SER A 119 -4.38 21.11 7.10
N ILE A 120 -5.10 20.03 6.74
CA ILE A 120 -5.45 18.96 7.70
C ILE A 120 -4.21 18.18 8.16
N LEU A 121 -3.26 17.92 7.25
CA LEU A 121 -2.02 17.23 7.59
C LEU A 121 -1.10 18.08 8.48
N GLU A 122 -1.01 19.38 8.22
CA GLU A 122 -0.29 20.35 9.05
C GLU A 122 -0.93 20.47 10.43
N GLU A 123 -2.26 20.59 10.51
CA GLU A 123 -2.99 20.58 11.77
C GLU A 123 -2.71 19.30 12.58
N ALA A 124 -2.70 18.14 11.90
CA ALA A 124 -2.39 16.87 12.56
C ALA A 124 -0.94 16.83 13.07
N TYR A 125 0.01 17.39 12.32
CA TYR A 125 1.40 17.50 12.73
C TYR A 125 1.57 18.38 13.96
N GLU A 126 0.96 19.56 13.95
CA GLU A 126 1.01 20.49 15.10
C GLU A 126 0.38 19.87 16.36
N ARG A 127 -0.79 19.21 16.21
CA ARG A 127 -1.45 18.51 17.32
C ARG A 127 -0.61 17.37 17.88
N ASN A 128 0.13 16.67 17.01
CA ASN A 128 0.95 15.53 17.41
C ASN A 128 2.14 15.88 18.31
N HIS A 129 2.44 17.17 18.48
CA HIS A 129 3.43 17.65 19.46
C HIS A 129 2.92 17.56 20.90
N TYR A 130 1.61 17.37 21.10
CA TYR A 130 0.99 17.41 22.42
C TYR A 130 0.21 16.13 22.70
N THR A 131 0.35 15.64 23.90
CA THR A 131 -0.54 14.66 24.52
C THR A 131 -1.56 15.39 25.38
N LEU A 132 -2.83 15.08 25.17
CA LEU A 132 -3.94 15.59 25.98
C LEU A 132 -4.39 14.54 26.98
N ASN A 133 -4.85 15.01 28.14
CA ASN A 133 -5.59 14.20 29.08
C ASN A 133 -6.93 14.89 29.40
N ALA A 134 -8.05 14.22 29.17
CA ALA A 134 -9.37 14.81 29.29
C ALA A 134 -10.42 13.79 29.74
N ALA A 135 -11.53 14.34 30.24
CA ALA A 135 -12.76 13.60 30.46
C ALA A 135 -13.91 14.24 29.69
N HIS A 136 -15.01 13.49 29.53
CA HIS A 136 -16.21 14.02 28.91
C HIS A 136 -17.51 13.61 29.60
N ILE A 137 -18.50 14.47 29.49
CA ILE A 137 -19.92 14.18 29.73
C ILE A 137 -20.53 13.94 28.36
N PHE A 138 -21.13 12.77 28.14
CA PHE A 138 -21.63 12.37 26.82
C PHE A 138 -23.13 12.18 26.80
N VAL A 139 -23.80 12.90 25.90
CA VAL A 139 -25.22 12.72 25.61
C VAL A 139 -25.38 12.07 24.26
N ARG A 140 -25.68 10.78 24.27
CA ARG A 140 -25.74 9.94 23.07
C ARG A 140 -26.92 10.33 22.17
N LEU A 141 -26.70 10.23 20.85
CA LEU A 141 -27.72 10.28 19.82
C LEU A 141 -27.70 8.98 19.00
N GLY A 142 -28.86 8.60 18.49
CA GLY A 142 -28.98 7.51 17.51
C GLY A 142 -28.25 7.85 16.22
N ARG A 143 -28.08 6.86 15.34
CA ARG A 143 -27.34 7.04 14.07
C ARG A 143 -27.96 8.11 13.17
N ASN A 144 -29.29 8.23 13.14
CA ASN A 144 -30.03 9.17 12.30
C ASN A 144 -31.09 9.88 13.16
N PRO A 145 -30.63 10.81 14.05
CA PRO A 145 -31.54 11.48 14.97
C PRO A 145 -32.42 12.48 14.23
N LEU A 146 -33.68 12.54 14.62
CA LEU A 146 -34.59 13.60 14.16
C LEU A 146 -34.11 14.96 14.73
N PRO A 147 -34.48 16.09 14.11
CA PRO A 147 -34.18 17.42 14.63
C PRO A 147 -34.58 17.62 16.08
N GLU A 148 -35.70 17.03 16.48
CA GLU A 148 -36.21 17.08 17.84
C GLU A 148 -35.31 16.32 18.83
N ASP A 149 -34.82 15.14 18.45
CA ASP A 149 -33.87 14.34 19.26
C ASP A 149 -32.55 15.09 19.44
N THR A 150 -32.07 15.70 18.35
CA THR A 150 -30.86 16.52 18.34
C THR A 150 -31.01 17.72 19.29
N LEU A 151 -32.16 18.42 19.25
CA LEU A 151 -32.42 19.55 20.11
C LEU A 151 -32.55 19.13 21.58
N LYS A 152 -33.22 17.99 21.87
CA LYS A 152 -33.36 17.44 23.21
C LYS A 152 -31.99 17.07 23.78
N ALA A 153 -31.16 16.39 23.02
CA ALA A 153 -29.80 16.02 23.44
C ALA A 153 -28.92 17.26 23.70
N TYR A 154 -28.99 18.28 22.82
CA TYR A 154 -28.26 19.53 23.00
C TYR A 154 -28.70 20.24 24.31
N LYS A 155 -30.00 20.36 24.57
CA LYS A 155 -30.52 20.95 25.83
C LYS A 155 -30.03 20.20 27.07
N LYS A 156 -29.98 18.86 26.99
CA LYS A 156 -29.45 18.04 28.08
C LYS A 156 -27.94 18.22 28.29
N ALA A 157 -27.16 18.31 27.20
CA ALA A 157 -25.74 18.61 27.31
C ALA A 157 -25.48 20.02 27.88
N MET A 158 -26.29 21.00 27.51
CA MET A 158 -26.24 22.34 28.10
C MET A 158 -26.63 22.39 29.58
N GLU A 159 -27.59 21.55 30.01
CA GLU A 159 -27.90 21.39 31.42
C GLU A 159 -26.69 20.89 32.21
N TYR A 160 -26.01 19.86 31.74
CA TYR A 160 -24.79 19.34 32.36
C TYR A 160 -23.67 20.37 32.38
N TYR A 161 -23.44 21.08 31.23
CA TYR A 161 -22.49 22.16 31.18
C TYR A 161 -22.74 23.24 32.22
N ASN A 162 -23.99 23.70 32.37
CA ASN A 162 -24.36 24.73 33.33
C ASN A 162 -24.15 24.29 34.78
N ARG A 163 -24.41 23.01 35.11
CA ARG A 163 -24.15 22.43 36.44
C ARG A 163 -22.67 22.47 36.78
N VAL A 164 -21.81 22.06 35.85
CA VAL A 164 -20.37 22.12 36.03
C VAL A 164 -19.89 23.56 36.21
N MET A 165 -20.38 24.50 35.36
CA MET A 165 -20.04 25.92 35.49
C MET A 165 -20.55 26.56 36.76
N ALA A 166 -21.58 26.00 37.37
CA ALA A 166 -22.07 26.40 38.72
C ALA A 166 -21.24 25.83 39.87
N GLY A 167 -20.19 25.03 39.58
CA GLY A 167 -19.23 24.51 40.56
C GLY A 167 -19.47 23.05 40.98
N GLU A 168 -20.40 22.32 40.35
CA GLU A 168 -20.55 20.89 40.58
C GLU A 168 -19.37 20.11 40.02
N ASP A 169 -18.93 19.06 40.68
CA ASP A 169 -17.77 18.27 40.27
C ASP A 169 -18.03 17.61 38.90
N PHE A 170 -17.07 17.82 37.97
CA PHE A 170 -17.20 17.36 36.58
C PHE A 170 -17.38 15.84 36.51
N MET A 171 -16.58 15.08 37.25
CA MET A 171 -16.61 13.61 37.19
C MET A 171 -17.89 13.07 37.85
N ALA A 172 -18.43 13.74 38.87
CA ALA A 172 -19.75 13.39 39.45
C ALA A 172 -20.85 13.55 38.41
N VAL A 173 -20.86 14.66 37.65
CA VAL A 173 -21.84 14.90 36.56
C VAL A 173 -21.63 13.91 35.41
N ALA A 174 -20.37 13.58 35.06
CA ALA A 174 -20.06 12.62 34.01
C ALA A 174 -20.64 11.22 34.30
N LYS A 175 -20.62 10.77 35.54
CA LYS A 175 -21.24 9.50 35.97
C LYS A 175 -22.75 9.44 35.77
N GLU A 176 -23.42 10.57 35.74
CA GLU A 176 -24.86 10.65 35.45
C GLU A 176 -25.16 10.63 33.95
N SER A 177 -24.17 10.83 33.09
CA SER A 177 -24.36 10.90 31.63
C SER A 177 -24.82 9.55 31.07
N SER A 178 -25.51 9.58 29.93
CA SER A 178 -25.99 8.36 29.25
C SER A 178 -24.84 7.42 28.86
N GLN A 179 -23.64 7.96 28.57
CA GLN A 179 -22.48 7.15 28.25
C GLN A 179 -21.95 6.42 29.49
N ALA A 180 -21.84 7.09 30.62
CA ALA A 180 -21.39 6.48 31.85
C ALA A 180 -22.31 5.30 32.28
N ARG A 181 -23.64 5.47 32.16
CA ARG A 181 -24.57 4.38 32.41
C ARG A 181 -24.42 3.24 31.43
N PHE A 182 -24.24 3.55 30.14
CA PHE A 182 -24.01 2.53 29.12
C PHE A 182 -22.75 1.72 29.39
N ASP A 183 -21.65 2.39 29.75
CA ASP A 183 -20.38 1.74 30.06
C ASP A 183 -20.49 0.92 31.34
N GLU A 184 -21.20 1.43 32.34
CA GLU A 184 -21.46 0.72 33.59
C GLU A 184 -22.20 -0.59 33.38
N ASP A 185 -23.20 -0.61 32.50
CA ASP A 185 -24.00 -1.80 32.20
C ASP A 185 -23.21 -2.85 31.39
N HIS A 186 -22.19 -2.44 30.61
CA HIS A 186 -21.46 -3.31 29.72
C HIS A 186 -20.08 -3.74 30.24
N LEU A 187 -19.56 -3.09 31.29
CA LEU A 187 -18.30 -3.48 31.93
C LEU A 187 -18.54 -4.54 33.02
N PRO A 188 -17.60 -5.50 33.17
CA PRO A 188 -17.62 -6.41 34.32
C PRO A 188 -17.69 -5.66 35.64
N PRO A 189 -18.31 -6.22 36.68
CA PRO A 189 -18.48 -5.55 37.98
C PRO A 189 -17.19 -5.11 38.67
N ASP A 190 -16.11 -5.80 38.38
CA ASP A 190 -14.76 -5.58 38.92
C ASP A 190 -13.84 -4.79 37.95
N ASP A 191 -14.34 -4.32 36.80
CA ASP A 191 -13.56 -3.54 35.85
C ASP A 191 -13.12 -2.20 36.47
N PRO A 192 -11.82 -1.89 36.49
CA PRO A 192 -11.29 -0.63 37.05
C PRO A 192 -11.91 0.63 36.47
N ARG A 193 -12.31 0.57 35.17
CA ARG A 193 -12.91 1.71 34.45
C ARG A 193 -14.25 2.13 35.03
N ARG A 194 -14.95 1.28 35.80
CA ARG A 194 -16.18 1.65 36.49
C ARG A 194 -16.01 2.77 37.53
N LYS A 195 -14.79 2.92 38.06
CA LYS A 195 -14.49 3.97 39.07
C LYS A 195 -14.36 5.34 38.42
N ASP A 196 -13.99 5.40 37.14
CA ASP A 196 -13.57 6.62 36.44
C ASP A 196 -14.33 6.81 35.12
N LEU A 197 -15.66 6.56 35.17
CA LEU A 197 -16.55 6.70 34.03
C LEU A 197 -16.54 8.13 33.48
N GLY A 198 -16.26 8.27 32.17
CA GLY A 198 -16.14 9.54 31.49
C GLY A 198 -14.71 10.03 31.37
N ASN A 199 -13.73 9.45 32.09
CA ASN A 199 -12.32 9.71 31.88
C ASN A 199 -11.84 9.00 30.60
N LEU A 200 -11.13 9.73 29.75
CA LEU A 200 -10.62 9.22 28.45
C LEU A 200 -9.12 8.91 28.51
N GLY A 201 -8.46 9.28 29.62
CA GLY A 201 -7.03 9.12 29.76
C GLY A 201 -6.23 10.00 28.79
N ASN A 202 -5.03 9.55 28.47
CA ASN A 202 -4.14 10.24 27.53
C ASN A 202 -4.49 9.89 26.10
N PHE A 203 -4.53 10.88 25.23
CA PHE A 203 -4.73 10.71 23.79
C PHE A 203 -3.97 11.78 22.98
N THR A 204 -3.83 11.53 21.70
CA THR A 204 -3.20 12.42 20.72
C THR A 204 -4.06 12.52 19.46
N VAL A 205 -3.54 13.14 18.41
CA VAL A 205 -4.23 13.29 17.13
C VAL A 205 -4.65 11.94 16.53
N PHE A 206 -5.84 11.87 15.95
CA PHE A 206 -6.50 10.68 15.40
C PHE A 206 -6.95 9.61 16.42
N ASP A 207 -6.84 9.84 17.70
CA ASP A 207 -7.36 8.92 18.70
C ASP A 207 -8.84 9.17 19.00
N MET A 208 -9.29 10.41 18.78
CA MET A 208 -10.69 10.83 18.99
C MET A 208 -11.33 11.27 17.68
N VAL A 209 -12.67 11.29 17.63
CA VAL A 209 -13.40 11.83 16.48
C VAL A 209 -13.11 13.31 16.31
N TYR A 210 -12.94 13.75 15.06
CA TYR A 210 -12.42 15.07 14.71
C TYR A 210 -13.09 16.25 15.40
N PRO A 211 -14.44 16.36 15.52
CA PRO A 211 -15.07 17.46 16.24
C PRO A 211 -14.70 17.48 17.73
N PHE A 212 -14.60 16.32 18.36
CA PHE A 212 -14.18 16.19 19.75
C PHE A 212 -12.70 16.58 19.91
N GLU A 213 -11.84 16.01 19.08
CA GLU A 213 -10.41 16.30 19.07
C GLU A 213 -10.15 17.79 18.90
N SER A 214 -10.80 18.43 17.91
CA SER A 214 -10.63 19.87 17.65
C SER A 214 -11.05 20.73 18.83
N ALA A 215 -12.14 20.39 19.50
CA ALA A 215 -12.57 21.09 20.71
C ALA A 215 -11.60 20.88 21.86
N ALA A 216 -11.09 19.65 22.06
CA ALA A 216 -10.16 19.35 23.14
C ALA A 216 -8.81 20.08 22.97
N TYR A 217 -8.28 20.14 21.73
CA TYR A 217 -7.02 20.86 21.45
C TYR A 217 -7.17 22.39 21.56
N ALA A 218 -8.39 22.92 21.45
CA ALA A 218 -8.69 24.34 21.61
C ALA A 218 -8.81 24.80 23.09
N LEU A 219 -8.91 23.85 24.03
CA LEU A 219 -9.00 24.15 25.45
C LEU A 219 -7.61 24.34 26.07
N GLU A 220 -7.57 25.16 27.11
CA GLU A 220 -6.46 25.19 28.06
C GLU A 220 -6.72 24.28 29.25
N PRO A 221 -5.67 23.76 29.93
CA PRO A 221 -5.83 22.90 31.10
C PRO A 221 -6.75 23.51 32.17
N GLY A 222 -7.76 22.76 32.59
CA GLY A 222 -8.80 23.17 33.54
C GLY A 222 -10.09 23.68 32.89
N GLU A 223 -10.07 24.04 31.62
CA GLU A 223 -11.24 24.55 30.91
C GLU A 223 -12.25 23.44 30.54
N VAL A 224 -13.50 23.87 30.37
CA VAL A 224 -14.65 23.04 30.00
C VAL A 224 -15.23 23.58 28.70
N SER A 225 -15.42 22.70 27.71
CA SER A 225 -16.00 23.09 26.41
C SER A 225 -17.51 23.32 26.52
N LEU A 226 -18.05 24.16 25.62
CA LEU A 226 -19.47 24.08 25.28
C LEU A 226 -19.80 22.68 24.70
N PRO A 227 -21.10 22.27 24.64
CA PRO A 227 -21.48 21.02 24.00
C PRO A 227 -21.03 20.91 22.54
N VAL A 228 -20.17 19.96 22.26
CA VAL A 228 -19.58 19.68 20.95
C VAL A 228 -20.35 18.56 20.27
N ARG A 229 -20.81 18.78 19.03
CA ARG A 229 -21.55 17.77 18.25
C ARG A 229 -20.60 16.82 17.53
N SER A 230 -20.80 15.54 17.70
CA SER A 230 -20.19 14.48 16.87
C SER A 230 -21.28 13.60 16.25
N ASN A 231 -20.90 12.63 15.40
CA ASN A 231 -21.83 11.63 14.88
C ASN A 231 -22.46 10.74 15.94
N TYR A 232 -21.88 10.68 17.14
CA TYR A 232 -22.35 9.85 18.25
C TYR A 232 -23.28 10.59 19.22
N GLY A 233 -23.19 11.94 19.29
CA GLY A 233 -23.95 12.74 20.21
C GLY A 233 -23.29 14.07 20.54
N TYR A 234 -23.62 14.61 21.71
CA TYR A 234 -23.03 15.82 22.27
C TYR A 234 -22.05 15.51 23.38
N HIS A 235 -20.91 16.16 23.38
CA HIS A 235 -19.84 16.02 24.36
C HIS A 235 -19.62 17.36 25.06
N VAL A 236 -19.57 17.38 26.39
CA VAL A 236 -18.98 18.45 27.17
C VAL A 236 -17.63 17.95 27.67
N ILE A 237 -16.55 18.61 27.29
CA ILE A 237 -15.18 18.12 27.46
C ILE A 237 -14.51 18.96 28.53
N LYS A 238 -13.82 18.34 29.50
CA LYS A 238 -12.89 18.98 30.41
C LYS A 238 -11.48 18.54 30.13
N LEU A 239 -10.59 19.49 29.85
CA LEU A 239 -9.17 19.22 29.66
C LEU A 239 -8.45 19.29 31.01
N PHE A 240 -7.73 18.23 31.38
CA PHE A 240 -6.89 18.21 32.59
C PHE A 240 -5.48 18.62 32.29
N HIS A 241 -4.87 18.05 31.24
CA HIS A 241 -3.49 18.30 30.87
C HIS A 241 -3.32 18.43 29.36
N LYS A 242 -2.43 19.34 28.94
CA LYS A 242 -1.94 19.51 27.55
C LYS A 242 -0.43 19.56 27.63
N THR A 243 0.20 18.43 27.36
CA THR A 243 1.63 18.22 27.63
C THR A 243 2.41 18.07 26.33
N PRO A 244 3.52 18.80 26.12
CA PRO A 244 4.39 18.61 24.96
C PRO A 244 5.12 17.27 25.09
N PHE A 245 4.52 16.24 24.54
CA PHE A 245 5.01 14.87 24.60
C PHE A 245 4.64 14.11 23.32
N TYR A 246 5.61 13.36 22.76
CA TYR A 246 5.44 12.60 21.55
C TYR A 246 6.09 11.21 21.67
N GLY A 247 5.44 10.20 21.07
CA GLY A 247 6.00 8.88 20.82
C GLY A 247 6.15 8.03 22.08
N LYS A 248 7.24 7.25 22.10
CA LYS A 248 7.56 6.33 23.18
C LYS A 248 8.66 6.88 24.09
N VAL A 249 8.67 6.36 25.30
CA VAL A 249 9.66 6.70 26.31
C VAL A 249 10.22 5.45 26.97
N THR A 250 11.51 5.46 27.28
CA THR A 250 12.17 4.53 28.18
C THR A 250 12.57 5.27 29.44
N LEU A 251 12.15 4.79 30.58
CA LEU A 251 12.35 5.42 31.87
C LEU A 251 12.68 4.38 32.94
N GLN A 252 13.21 4.86 34.06
CA GLN A 252 13.19 4.12 35.32
C GLN A 252 12.26 4.81 36.29
N HIS A 253 11.57 4.04 37.16
CA HIS A 253 10.73 4.60 38.18
C HIS A 253 10.94 3.96 39.54
N ILE A 254 10.65 4.74 40.58
CA ILE A 254 10.51 4.28 41.95
C ILE A 254 9.06 4.59 42.35
N TRP A 255 8.32 3.58 42.75
CA TRP A 255 6.95 3.71 43.21
C TRP A 255 6.80 3.20 44.63
N ILE A 256 6.17 4.00 45.47
CA ILE A 256 5.82 3.63 46.85
C ILE A 256 4.32 3.87 47.02
N SER A 257 3.56 2.78 47.23
CA SER A 257 2.10 2.82 47.37
C SER A 257 1.68 3.64 48.58
N GLU A 258 0.60 4.42 48.46
CA GLU A 258 -0.03 5.06 49.61
C GLU A 258 -1.12 4.14 50.16
N ASP A 259 -1.02 3.80 51.46
CA ASP A 259 -2.01 3.05 52.14
C ASP A 259 -2.75 4.02 53.10
N PRO A 260 -4.03 4.34 52.87
CA PRO A 260 -4.76 5.30 53.68
C PRO A 260 -4.88 4.89 55.16
N THR A 261 -4.61 3.63 55.50
CA THR A 261 -4.65 3.10 56.85
C THR A 261 -3.31 3.17 57.59
N LYS A 262 -2.24 3.57 56.89
CA LYS A 262 -0.86 3.67 57.44
C LYS A 262 -0.33 5.08 57.32
N ARG A 263 0.72 5.40 58.14
CA ARG A 263 1.44 6.69 58.02
C ARG A 263 1.89 6.93 56.59
N SER A 264 1.70 8.17 56.12
CA SER A 264 2.20 8.61 54.81
C SER A 264 3.61 8.12 54.56
N LYS A 265 3.85 7.51 53.42
CA LYS A 265 5.15 6.99 52.98
C LYS A 265 6.02 8.06 52.33
N GLU A 266 5.62 9.34 52.38
CA GLU A 266 6.38 10.48 51.85
C GLU A 266 7.82 10.50 52.33
N GLY A 267 8.05 10.22 53.61
CA GLY A 267 9.40 10.16 54.18
C GLY A 267 10.30 9.13 53.51
N ARG A 268 9.75 8.00 53.08
CA ARG A 268 10.49 6.93 52.42
C ARG A 268 10.88 7.28 50.99
N ILE A 269 9.98 7.91 50.21
CA ILE A 269 10.28 8.34 48.83
C ILE A 269 11.31 9.50 48.87
N ARG A 270 11.22 10.41 49.86
CA ARG A 270 12.20 11.49 50.03
C ARG A 270 13.60 10.97 50.43
N GLN A 271 13.70 9.89 51.22
CA GLN A 271 14.96 9.21 51.49
C GLN A 271 15.56 8.62 50.19
N ALA A 272 14.74 7.94 49.36
CA ALA A 272 15.19 7.45 48.07
C ALA A 272 15.69 8.57 47.17
N TYR A 273 14.96 9.68 47.11
CA TYR A 273 15.35 10.86 46.32
C TYR A 273 16.68 11.47 46.83
N GLN A 274 16.88 11.56 48.14
CA GLN A 274 18.11 12.09 48.71
C GLN A 274 19.32 11.23 48.33
N LYS A 275 19.19 9.90 48.38
CA LYS A 275 20.26 8.99 47.96
C LYS A 275 20.65 9.15 46.49
N ILE A 276 19.65 9.34 45.61
CA ILE A 276 19.90 9.60 44.17
C ILE A 276 20.65 10.96 44.02
N LYS A 277 20.26 11.99 44.76
CA LYS A 277 20.96 13.30 44.79
C LYS A 277 22.41 13.21 45.30
N GLU A 278 22.68 12.28 46.19
CA GLU A 278 24.03 12.00 46.72
C GLU A 278 24.87 11.16 45.76
N GLY A 279 24.30 10.75 44.61
CA GLY A 279 25.03 10.08 43.55
C GLY A 279 24.91 8.55 43.58
N GLU A 280 24.00 7.97 44.41
CA GLU A 280 23.70 6.54 44.29
C GLU A 280 23.02 6.24 42.94
N ASN A 281 23.33 5.09 42.39
CA ASN A 281 22.75 4.65 41.11
C ASN A 281 21.23 4.49 41.26
N PHE A 282 20.46 5.12 40.35
CA PHE A 282 19.01 5.14 40.38
C PHE A 282 18.42 3.72 40.41
N GLY A 283 18.92 2.82 39.55
CA GLY A 283 18.45 1.43 39.48
C GLY A 283 18.65 0.65 40.77
N LYS A 284 19.77 0.90 41.50
CA LYS A 284 20.02 0.31 42.81
C LYS A 284 19.03 0.83 43.84
N VAL A 285 18.83 2.17 43.87
CA VAL A 285 17.84 2.76 44.77
C VAL A 285 16.42 2.28 44.46
N ALA A 286 16.09 2.09 43.16
CA ALA A 286 14.79 1.52 42.76
C ALA A 286 14.63 0.09 43.28
N SER A 287 15.65 -0.75 43.20
CA SER A 287 15.63 -2.12 43.71
C SER A 287 15.42 -2.17 45.24
N ASP A 288 15.99 -1.18 45.99
CA ASP A 288 15.92 -1.13 47.44
C ASP A 288 14.63 -0.48 47.99
N TYR A 289 14.03 0.43 47.24
CA TYR A 289 12.93 1.29 47.74
C TYR A 289 11.58 1.05 47.03
N SER A 290 11.59 0.69 45.73
CA SER A 290 10.35 0.60 44.95
C SER A 290 9.48 -0.59 45.41
N GLU A 291 8.17 -0.34 45.51
CA GLU A 291 7.14 -1.37 45.79
C GLU A 291 6.57 -1.95 44.48
N ASP A 292 6.97 -1.46 43.31
CA ASP A 292 6.74 -2.15 42.05
C ASP A 292 7.80 -3.27 41.87
N HIS A 293 7.51 -4.42 42.44
CA HIS A 293 8.43 -5.53 42.41
C HIS A 293 8.71 -6.06 40.98
N ALA A 294 7.81 -5.81 40.02
CA ALA A 294 7.98 -6.25 38.64
C ALA A 294 9.12 -5.51 37.94
N SER A 295 9.22 -4.20 38.13
CA SER A 295 10.30 -3.39 37.55
C SER A 295 11.51 -3.24 38.48
N ALA A 296 11.33 -3.26 39.79
CA ALA A 296 12.39 -3.06 40.80
C ALA A 296 13.57 -4.04 40.61
N VAL A 297 13.29 -5.32 40.27
CA VAL A 297 14.32 -6.35 39.98
C VAL A 297 15.24 -5.96 38.82
N ASN A 298 14.76 -5.10 37.90
CA ASN A 298 15.51 -4.55 36.79
C ASN A 298 15.83 -3.06 37.00
N GLY A 299 15.95 -2.62 38.26
CA GLY A 299 16.25 -1.23 38.58
C GLY A 299 15.14 -0.22 38.25
N GLY A 300 13.90 -0.66 38.25
CA GLY A 300 12.75 0.18 37.96
C GLY A 300 12.55 0.47 36.44
N LEU A 301 13.18 -0.29 35.55
CA LEU A 301 13.17 -0.04 34.10
C LEU A 301 11.81 -0.34 33.47
N LEU A 302 11.29 0.64 32.74
CA LEU A 302 10.11 0.55 31.86
C LEU A 302 10.54 0.97 30.44
N SER A 303 10.60 0.01 29.53
CA SER A 303 11.12 0.21 28.18
C SER A 303 10.01 0.42 27.16
N ASP A 304 10.21 1.37 26.23
CA ASP A 304 9.37 1.64 25.06
C ASP A 304 7.88 1.82 25.38
N MET A 305 7.60 2.46 26.52
CA MET A 305 6.25 2.78 26.98
C MET A 305 5.63 3.85 26.09
N ASN A 306 4.41 3.63 25.62
CA ASN A 306 3.65 4.66 24.90
C ASN A 306 2.76 5.47 25.89
N ILE A 307 2.22 6.60 25.42
CA ILE A 307 1.43 7.52 26.26
C ILE A 307 0.17 6.88 26.89
N HIS A 308 -0.40 5.87 26.23
CA HIS A 308 -1.60 5.18 26.74
C HIS A 308 -1.28 4.19 27.87
N GLN A 309 -0.02 3.84 28.03
CA GLN A 309 0.47 2.93 29.08
C GLN A 309 0.97 3.69 30.32
N LEU A 310 1.10 5.02 30.22
CA LEU A 310 1.60 5.87 31.28
C LEU A 310 0.46 6.56 32.03
N PRO A 311 0.51 6.62 33.38
CA PRO A 311 -0.36 7.51 34.13
C PRO A 311 -0.22 8.97 33.64
N PRO A 312 -1.30 9.79 33.68
CA PRO A 312 -1.25 11.19 33.22
C PRO A 312 -0.15 12.01 33.90
N ASP A 313 0.01 11.85 35.20
CA ASP A 313 1.04 12.55 36.00
C ASP A 313 2.46 12.22 35.54
N TYR A 314 2.71 10.97 35.08
CA TYR A 314 4.00 10.57 34.50
C TYR A 314 4.30 11.35 33.24
N VAL A 315 3.34 11.52 32.33
CA VAL A 315 3.51 12.28 31.10
C VAL A 315 3.87 13.73 31.41
N VAL A 316 3.22 14.34 32.39
CA VAL A 316 3.48 15.72 32.84
C VAL A 316 4.90 15.86 33.41
N GLU A 317 5.32 14.94 34.27
CA GLU A 317 6.64 15.01 34.89
C GLU A 317 7.76 14.67 33.88
N LEU A 318 7.57 13.63 33.07
CA LEU A 318 8.54 13.25 32.00
C LEU A 318 8.75 14.36 30.98
N ALA A 319 7.72 15.16 30.68
CA ALA A 319 7.83 16.27 29.74
C ALA A 319 8.81 17.36 30.19
N LYS A 320 9.00 17.52 31.48
CA LYS A 320 9.93 18.52 32.09
C LYS A 320 11.38 18.05 32.04
N LEU A 321 11.65 16.75 31.88
CA LEU A 321 12.96 16.13 31.99
C LEU A 321 13.67 16.05 30.63
N LYS A 322 15.00 16.13 30.68
CA LYS A 322 15.88 15.72 29.58
C LYS A 322 16.39 14.30 29.83
N PRO A 323 16.83 13.58 28.79
CA PRO A 323 17.48 12.28 28.97
C PRO A 323 18.63 12.35 29.99
N GLY A 324 18.59 11.46 30.97
CA GLY A 324 19.55 11.43 32.11
C GLY A 324 19.09 12.21 33.34
N GLU A 325 18.02 13.00 33.26
CA GLU A 325 17.47 13.74 34.42
C GLU A 325 16.38 12.94 35.14
N PHE A 326 16.24 13.19 36.42
CA PHE A 326 15.17 12.63 37.26
C PHE A 326 14.36 13.73 37.94
N CYS A 327 13.07 13.45 38.16
CA CYS A 327 12.15 14.42 38.79
C CYS A 327 12.24 14.40 40.30
N GLU A 328 11.70 15.46 40.93
CA GLU A 328 11.40 15.47 42.36
C GLU A 328 10.28 14.44 42.68
N PRO A 329 10.19 13.95 43.94
CA PRO A 329 9.10 13.12 44.36
C PRO A 329 7.74 13.82 44.15
N PHE A 330 6.84 13.15 43.43
CA PHE A 330 5.46 13.60 43.22
C PHE A 330 4.46 12.53 43.64
N GLN A 331 3.24 12.95 43.94
CA GLN A 331 2.14 12.08 44.35
C GLN A 331 1.12 11.93 43.23
N SER A 332 0.66 10.71 42.98
CA SER A 332 -0.50 10.38 42.17
C SER A 332 -1.57 9.66 43.01
N GLU A 333 -2.68 9.28 42.40
CA GLU A 333 -3.67 8.40 43.03
C GLU A 333 -3.12 7.04 43.45
N PHE A 334 -2.00 6.59 42.85
CA PHE A 334 -1.36 5.30 43.13
C PHE A 334 -0.30 5.36 44.23
N GLY A 335 0.09 6.58 44.68
CA GLY A 335 1.12 6.80 45.69
C GLY A 335 2.21 7.76 45.25
N TRP A 336 3.43 7.59 45.80
CA TRP A 336 4.57 8.45 45.58
C TRP A 336 5.50 7.90 44.51
N HIS A 337 6.04 8.77 43.64
CA HIS A 337 6.87 8.40 42.49
C HIS A 337 8.11 9.26 42.36
N ILE A 338 9.19 8.67 41.81
CA ILE A 338 10.34 9.37 41.23
C ILE A 338 10.58 8.73 39.85
N LEU A 339 10.76 9.54 38.82
CA LEU A 339 11.05 9.10 37.44
C LEU A 339 12.42 9.56 37.01
N LEU A 340 13.15 8.71 36.31
CA LEU A 340 14.37 9.04 35.57
C LEU A 340 14.08 8.81 34.08
N LEU A 341 14.22 9.84 33.27
CA LEU A 341 14.10 9.73 31.83
C LEU A 341 15.39 9.17 31.21
N ILE A 342 15.32 8.02 30.55
CA ILE A 342 16.47 7.43 29.84
C ILE A 342 16.47 7.90 28.39
N ARG A 343 15.34 7.70 27.69
CA ARG A 343 15.18 8.05 26.28
C ARG A 343 13.73 8.48 26.00
N ARG A 344 13.56 9.41 25.11
CA ARG A 344 12.28 9.84 24.58
C ARG A 344 12.38 10.00 23.08
N ASP A 345 11.36 9.57 22.34
CA ASP A 345 11.26 9.82 20.92
C ASP A 345 11.13 11.34 20.66
N THR A 346 11.67 11.75 19.53
CA THR A 346 11.49 13.11 18.99
C THR A 346 10.60 13.04 17.77
N ILE A 347 9.75 14.04 17.59
CA ILE A 347 8.89 14.10 16.42
C ILE A 347 9.76 14.28 15.16
N PRO A 348 9.61 13.41 14.13
CA PRO A 348 10.27 13.58 12.85
C PRO A 348 9.79 14.83 12.12
N SER A 349 10.44 15.19 11.01
CA SER A 349 9.99 16.32 10.19
C SER A 349 8.57 16.11 9.64
N PHE A 350 7.90 17.21 9.29
CA PHE A 350 6.57 17.11 8.68
C PHE A 350 6.57 16.25 7.41
N SER A 351 7.59 16.38 6.57
CA SER A 351 7.74 15.56 5.36
C SER A 351 7.83 14.06 5.66
N ASP A 352 8.56 13.68 6.71
CA ASP A 352 8.71 12.28 7.10
C ASP A 352 7.42 11.70 7.72
N MET A 353 6.63 12.57 8.36
CA MET A 353 5.36 12.19 8.99
C MET A 353 4.16 12.18 8.04
N GLN A 354 4.24 12.83 6.88
CA GLN A 354 3.12 12.89 5.93
C GLN A 354 2.55 11.51 5.54
N PRO A 355 3.34 10.46 5.21
CA PRO A 355 2.79 9.15 4.87
C PRO A 355 1.98 8.54 6.02
N TYR A 356 2.45 8.70 7.26
CA TYR A 356 1.74 8.24 8.45
C TYR A 356 0.39 8.94 8.61
N TYR A 357 0.37 10.29 8.49
CA TYR A 357 -0.88 11.05 8.61
C TYR A 357 -1.86 10.74 7.48
N ARG A 358 -1.40 10.56 6.24
CA ARG A 358 -2.26 10.15 5.12
C ARG A 358 -2.89 8.79 5.37
N GLN A 359 -2.17 7.84 5.92
CA GLN A 359 -2.69 6.53 6.27
C GLN A 359 -3.75 6.61 7.39
N ARG A 360 -3.53 7.43 8.41
CA ARG A 360 -4.50 7.67 9.50
C ARG A 360 -5.73 8.39 8.98
N LEU A 361 -5.52 9.43 8.18
CA LEU A 361 -6.60 10.23 7.58
C LEU A 361 -7.52 9.40 6.69
N ALA A 362 -7.01 8.40 5.96
CA ALA A 362 -7.81 7.55 5.10
C ALA A 362 -8.94 6.81 5.84
N ARG A 363 -8.81 6.63 7.16
CA ARG A 363 -9.81 5.98 8.04
C ARG A 363 -10.55 6.96 8.93
N ASP A 364 -10.28 8.25 8.82
CA ASP A 364 -10.85 9.31 9.64
C ASP A 364 -11.91 10.10 8.86
N ASN A 365 -12.96 10.56 9.55
CA ASN A 365 -14.06 11.30 8.92
C ASN A 365 -13.62 12.65 8.32
N ARG A 366 -12.51 13.23 8.76
CA ARG A 366 -11.98 14.49 8.21
C ARG A 366 -11.49 14.35 6.77
N ASN A 367 -11.29 13.11 6.26
CA ASN A 367 -10.93 12.85 4.86
C ASN A 367 -12.03 13.27 3.87
N ILE A 368 -13.27 13.43 4.35
CA ILE A 368 -14.41 13.85 3.52
C ILE A 368 -14.26 15.32 3.11
N LYS A 369 -13.68 16.15 3.99
CA LYS A 369 -13.59 17.61 3.78
C LYS A 369 -12.84 18.02 2.51
N PRO A 370 -11.63 17.52 2.21
CA PRO A 370 -10.92 17.88 0.98
C PRO A 370 -11.68 17.49 -0.28
N ARG A 371 -12.39 16.35 -0.25
CA ARG A 371 -13.25 15.94 -1.37
C ARG A 371 -14.50 16.83 -1.50
N SER A 372 -15.14 17.19 -0.38
CA SER A 372 -16.29 18.09 -0.39
C SER A 372 -15.93 19.46 -0.96
N VAL A 373 -14.82 20.05 -0.50
CA VAL A 373 -14.31 21.33 -1.02
C VAL A 373 -14.02 21.25 -2.52
N PHE A 374 -13.38 20.17 -2.97
CA PHE A 374 -13.13 19.94 -4.40
C PHE A 374 -14.44 19.89 -5.20
N VAL A 375 -15.45 19.15 -4.72
CA VAL A 375 -16.76 19.08 -5.40
C VAL A 375 -17.45 20.45 -5.46
N ASP A 376 -17.35 21.26 -4.40
CA ASP A 376 -17.93 22.61 -4.40
C ASP A 376 -17.19 23.54 -5.38
N GLN A 377 -15.86 23.45 -5.48
CA GLN A 377 -15.08 24.14 -6.51
C GLN A 377 -15.47 23.68 -7.93
N CYS A 378 -15.72 22.37 -8.11
CA CYS A 378 -16.20 21.83 -9.38
C CYS A 378 -17.60 22.33 -9.75
N LYS A 379 -18.51 22.49 -8.77
CA LYS A 379 -19.84 23.11 -9.02
C LYS A 379 -19.71 24.52 -9.62
N GLU A 380 -18.77 25.31 -9.10
CA GLU A 380 -18.48 26.65 -9.65
C GLU A 380 -17.84 26.55 -11.05
N ARG A 381 -16.79 25.73 -11.19
CA ARG A 381 -16.03 25.55 -12.43
C ARG A 381 -16.90 25.10 -13.60
N TYR A 382 -17.79 24.12 -13.36
CA TYR A 382 -18.65 23.54 -14.38
C TYR A 382 -20.05 24.18 -14.44
N SER A 383 -20.22 25.36 -13.89
CA SER A 383 -21.48 26.12 -13.96
C SER A 383 -22.68 25.27 -13.54
N PHE A 384 -22.56 24.57 -12.40
CA PHE A 384 -23.62 23.74 -11.84
C PHE A 384 -24.90 24.53 -11.62
N VAL A 385 -26.04 24.00 -12.04
CA VAL A 385 -27.36 24.62 -11.88
C VAL A 385 -28.34 23.63 -11.28
N ASP A 386 -28.89 23.95 -10.11
CA ASP A 386 -29.95 23.17 -9.46
C ASP A 386 -31.33 23.77 -9.79
N TYR A 387 -32.05 23.18 -10.71
CA TYR A 387 -33.35 23.64 -11.16
C TYR A 387 -34.45 23.49 -10.10
N THR A 388 -34.27 22.65 -9.11
CA THR A 388 -35.20 22.49 -7.99
C THR A 388 -35.19 23.70 -7.04
N LYS A 389 -34.13 24.52 -7.11
CA LYS A 389 -33.95 25.75 -6.32
C LYS A 389 -34.25 27.03 -7.14
N MET A 390 -34.53 26.91 -8.42
CA MET A 390 -34.78 28.03 -9.30
C MET A 390 -36.29 28.25 -9.55
N TYR A 391 -36.72 29.51 -9.64
CA TYR A 391 -38.11 29.88 -9.85
C TYR A 391 -38.38 30.28 -11.30
N MET A 392 -39.56 29.87 -11.83
CA MET A 392 -40.04 30.37 -13.11
C MET A 392 -40.30 31.89 -13.03
N LYS A 393 -39.64 32.66 -13.88
CA LYS A 393 -39.98 34.07 -14.11
C LYS A 393 -41.20 34.11 -15.02
N THR A 394 -42.39 34.43 -14.50
CA THR A 394 -43.60 34.61 -15.31
C THR A 394 -43.60 36.03 -15.86
N PRO A 395 -43.44 36.27 -17.18
CA PRO A 395 -43.52 37.63 -17.74
C PRO A 395 -44.97 38.12 -17.62
N GLY A 396 -45.17 39.26 -16.99
CA GLY A 396 -46.37 40.08 -17.16
C GLY A 396 -47.57 39.79 -16.25
N LYS A 397 -47.51 38.88 -15.27
CA LYS A 397 -48.55 38.65 -14.24
C LYS A 397 -48.09 39.14 -12.89
N LYS A 398 -48.95 39.90 -12.16
CA LYS A 398 -48.74 40.20 -10.74
C LYS A 398 -48.47 38.89 -10.01
N ALA A 399 -47.38 38.85 -9.27
CA ALA A 399 -46.85 37.68 -8.58
C ALA A 399 -47.96 36.84 -7.91
N SER A 400 -48.25 35.66 -8.44
CA SER A 400 -49.07 34.68 -7.74
C SER A 400 -48.35 34.28 -6.47
N LYS A 401 -49.06 34.10 -5.35
CA LYS A 401 -48.50 33.78 -4.04
C LYS A 401 -47.77 32.40 -3.98
N LYS A 402 -47.78 31.60 -5.06
CA LYS A 402 -47.03 30.36 -5.18
C LYS A 402 -45.91 30.54 -6.21
N LYS A 403 -44.67 30.58 -5.74
CA LYS A 403 -43.49 30.49 -6.59
C LYS A 403 -43.44 29.06 -7.17
N GLN A 404 -43.42 28.94 -8.50
CA GLN A 404 -43.29 27.63 -9.17
C GLN A 404 -41.82 27.41 -9.49
N PHE A 405 -41.24 26.34 -9.00
CA PHE A 405 -39.88 25.93 -9.32
C PHE A 405 -39.76 25.43 -10.76
N LEU A 406 -38.55 25.52 -11.34
CA LEU A 406 -38.27 25.00 -12.69
C LEU A 406 -38.35 23.47 -12.73
N ALA A 407 -37.97 22.82 -11.64
CA ALA A 407 -38.10 21.36 -11.44
C ALA A 407 -38.57 21.07 -10.02
N SER A 408 -39.07 19.86 -9.77
CA SER A 408 -39.51 19.41 -8.45
C SER A 408 -39.09 17.96 -8.16
N LEU A 409 -38.87 17.65 -6.90
CA LEU A 409 -38.65 16.29 -6.41
C LEU A 409 -39.95 15.58 -6.04
N ASP A 410 -41.15 16.17 -6.32
CA ASP A 410 -42.43 15.64 -5.87
C ASP A 410 -42.71 14.23 -6.43
N GLU A 411 -42.41 13.98 -7.72
CA GLU A 411 -42.56 12.64 -8.31
C GLU A 411 -41.57 11.64 -7.68
N CYS A 412 -40.34 12.05 -7.43
CA CYS A 412 -39.35 11.21 -6.75
C CYS A 412 -39.81 10.84 -5.35
N ARG A 413 -40.39 11.81 -4.62
CA ARG A 413 -40.95 11.60 -3.27
C ARG A 413 -42.13 10.64 -3.29
N ALA A 414 -43.03 10.77 -4.29
CA ALA A 414 -44.16 9.87 -4.47
C ALA A 414 -43.76 8.44 -4.87
N ALA A 415 -42.63 8.30 -5.56
CA ALA A 415 -42.11 7.01 -6.05
C ALA A 415 -41.44 6.17 -4.97
N ILE A 416 -40.80 6.78 -3.95
CA ILE A 416 -40.10 6.06 -2.89
C ILE A 416 -41.04 5.70 -1.73
N ASN A 417 -40.72 4.61 -1.04
CA ASN A 417 -41.43 4.17 0.17
C ASN A 417 -40.43 3.49 1.13
N ASP A 418 -40.90 3.02 2.29
CA ASP A 418 -40.06 2.45 3.34
C ASP A 418 -39.23 1.23 2.91
N SER A 419 -39.53 0.63 1.77
CA SER A 419 -38.73 -0.48 1.23
C SER A 419 -37.30 -0.08 0.83
N VAL A 420 -37.01 1.23 0.69
CA VAL A 420 -35.63 1.73 0.53
C VAL A 420 -34.75 1.41 1.74
N PHE A 421 -35.33 1.36 2.96
CA PHE A 421 -34.63 1.03 4.21
C PHE A 421 -34.33 -0.45 4.37
N SER A 422 -35.04 -1.32 3.62
CA SER A 422 -34.77 -2.76 3.53
C SER A 422 -33.95 -3.15 2.29
N LYS A 423 -33.51 -2.17 1.49
CA LYS A 423 -32.78 -2.37 0.22
C LYS A 423 -33.57 -3.17 -0.82
N SER A 424 -34.87 -3.17 -0.73
CA SER A 424 -35.76 -3.93 -1.63
C SER A 424 -36.55 -3.07 -2.61
N TRP A 425 -36.45 -1.74 -2.49
CA TRP A 425 -37.13 -0.83 -3.42
C TRP A 425 -36.52 -0.96 -4.84
N LYS A 426 -37.40 -0.95 -5.85
CA LYS A 426 -37.00 -1.00 -7.26
C LYS A 426 -37.66 0.11 -8.04
N PHE A 427 -36.89 0.80 -8.89
CA PHE A 427 -37.39 1.77 -9.83
C PHE A 427 -38.16 1.09 -10.96
N ARG A 428 -39.22 1.72 -11.45
CA ARG A 428 -39.96 1.39 -12.66
C ARG A 428 -40.21 2.65 -13.47
N ASP A 429 -40.15 2.55 -14.79
CA ASP A 429 -40.28 3.70 -15.69
C ASP A 429 -41.65 4.43 -15.58
N ASP A 430 -42.71 3.75 -15.08
CA ASP A 430 -44.05 4.35 -14.84
C ASP A 430 -44.10 5.24 -13.59
N MET A 431 -43.06 5.28 -12.77
CA MET A 431 -43.03 6.08 -11.54
C MET A 431 -42.74 7.57 -11.75
N VAL A 432 -42.21 7.95 -12.94
CA VAL A 432 -41.85 9.32 -13.28
C VAL A 432 -42.36 9.68 -14.66
N SER A 433 -43.08 10.78 -14.72
CA SER A 433 -43.59 11.36 -15.97
C SER A 433 -42.85 12.65 -16.38
N ASP A 434 -42.30 13.36 -15.42
CA ASP A 434 -41.56 14.60 -15.68
C ASP A 434 -40.12 14.35 -16.10
N MET A 435 -39.82 14.58 -17.35
CA MET A 435 -38.49 14.42 -17.96
C MET A 435 -37.63 15.68 -17.90
N ARG A 436 -38.11 16.75 -17.24
CA ARG A 436 -37.29 17.96 -17.07
C ARG A 436 -36.07 17.65 -16.20
N PRO A 437 -34.92 18.27 -16.48
CA PRO A 437 -33.75 18.06 -15.67
C PRO A 437 -33.96 18.62 -14.27
N LEU A 438 -33.50 17.87 -13.26
CA LEU A 438 -33.43 18.32 -11.88
C LEU A 438 -32.24 19.27 -11.66
N PHE A 439 -31.12 18.98 -12.31
CA PHE A 439 -29.93 19.81 -12.31
C PHE A 439 -29.09 19.58 -13.56
N ALA A 440 -28.15 20.48 -13.80
CA ALA A 440 -27.12 20.33 -14.84
C ALA A 440 -25.72 20.58 -14.29
N VAL A 441 -24.74 19.88 -14.90
CA VAL A 441 -23.31 20.08 -14.70
C VAL A 441 -22.71 20.33 -16.09
N ALA A 442 -22.25 21.53 -16.36
CA ALA A 442 -21.85 21.99 -17.69
C ALA A 442 -22.96 21.73 -18.75
N ASP A 443 -22.66 20.88 -19.74
CA ASP A 443 -23.55 20.46 -20.82
C ASP A 443 -24.41 19.25 -20.50
N LYS A 444 -24.23 18.61 -19.34
CA LYS A 444 -24.92 17.37 -18.99
C LYS A 444 -26.04 17.63 -18.00
N GLU A 445 -27.24 17.25 -18.41
CA GLU A 445 -28.46 17.34 -17.61
C GLU A 445 -28.79 15.98 -16.95
N TYR A 446 -29.38 16.03 -15.76
CA TYR A 446 -29.79 14.87 -14.97
C TYR A 446 -31.25 14.97 -14.56
N THR A 447 -32.02 13.93 -14.82
CA THR A 447 -33.46 13.87 -14.64
C THR A 447 -33.87 13.16 -13.35
N ALA A 448 -35.18 13.17 -13.04
CA ALA A 448 -35.75 12.38 -11.96
C ALA A 448 -35.49 10.87 -12.12
N LYS A 449 -35.51 10.38 -13.37
CA LYS A 449 -35.17 8.97 -13.68
C LYS A 449 -33.73 8.65 -13.26
N ASP A 450 -32.77 9.49 -13.63
CA ASP A 450 -31.35 9.29 -13.27
C ASP A 450 -31.17 9.26 -11.75
N PHE A 451 -31.89 10.15 -11.06
CA PHE A 451 -31.86 10.20 -9.60
C PHE A 451 -32.46 8.95 -8.95
N LEU A 452 -33.59 8.47 -9.40
CA LEU A 452 -34.25 7.28 -8.83
C LEU A 452 -33.45 6.01 -9.13
N LEU A 453 -32.80 5.89 -10.26
CA LEU A 453 -31.82 4.82 -10.52
C LEU A 453 -30.65 4.89 -9.55
N PHE A 454 -30.11 6.08 -9.31
CA PHE A 454 -29.07 6.25 -8.29
C PHE A 454 -29.55 5.86 -6.90
N VAL A 455 -30.79 6.21 -6.52
CA VAL A 455 -31.40 5.78 -5.23
C VAL A 455 -31.47 4.26 -5.16
N GLN A 456 -31.93 3.58 -6.23
CA GLN A 456 -31.98 2.13 -6.28
C GLN A 456 -30.62 1.47 -6.01
N ASP A 457 -29.58 1.96 -6.65
CA ASP A 457 -28.24 1.36 -6.58
C ASP A 457 -27.52 1.69 -5.25
N ASN A 458 -27.97 2.75 -4.56
CA ASN A 458 -27.33 3.26 -3.34
C ASN A 458 -28.21 3.17 -2.09
N GLN A 459 -29.14 2.21 -2.03
CA GLN A 459 -29.98 1.99 -0.86
C GLN A 459 -29.17 1.57 0.37
N ARG A 460 -29.54 2.11 1.53
CA ARG A 460 -28.94 1.75 2.81
C ARG A 460 -30.01 1.30 3.79
N ALA A 461 -29.73 0.25 4.57
CA ALA A 461 -30.60 -0.18 5.65
C ALA A 461 -30.47 0.81 6.83
N GLU A 462 -31.49 1.64 7.04
CA GLU A 462 -31.50 2.67 8.08
C GLU A 462 -32.87 2.71 8.75
N ALA A 463 -32.93 2.35 10.03
CA ALA A 463 -34.18 2.07 10.74
C ALA A 463 -34.93 3.32 11.23
N THR A 464 -34.39 4.53 11.15
CA THR A 464 -34.92 5.74 11.84
C THR A 464 -34.91 7.00 10.97
N TYR A 465 -34.98 6.89 9.67
CA TYR A 465 -35.01 8.03 8.76
C TYR A 465 -36.43 8.34 8.33
N SER A 466 -36.83 9.64 8.27
CA SER A 466 -38.02 10.01 7.51
C SER A 466 -37.71 9.90 6.02
N LEU A 467 -38.67 9.49 5.20
CA LEU A 467 -38.53 9.41 3.74
C LEU A 467 -38.09 10.75 3.13
N ASP A 468 -38.57 11.88 3.66
CA ASP A 468 -38.19 13.21 3.20
C ASP A 468 -36.71 13.53 3.47
N MET A 469 -36.24 13.22 4.65
CA MET A 469 -34.81 13.39 5.00
C MET A 469 -33.93 12.48 4.16
N TYR A 470 -34.35 11.20 3.99
CA TYR A 470 -33.67 10.25 3.13
C TYR A 470 -33.56 10.74 1.69
N LEU A 471 -34.67 11.20 1.10
CA LEU A 471 -34.70 11.72 -0.25
C LEU A 471 -33.75 12.91 -0.43
N ASN A 472 -33.78 13.88 0.48
CA ASN A 472 -32.93 15.05 0.43
C ASN A 472 -31.45 14.69 0.56
N ASP A 473 -31.09 13.80 1.49
CA ASP A 473 -29.72 13.33 1.62
C ASP A 473 -29.25 12.57 0.37
N ARG A 474 -30.10 11.68 -0.20
CA ARG A 474 -29.79 10.99 -1.46
C ARG A 474 -29.64 11.96 -2.62
N TYR A 475 -30.44 13.03 -2.68
CA TYR A 475 -30.36 14.02 -3.73
C TYR A 475 -29.04 14.84 -3.66
N GLU A 476 -28.66 15.30 -2.51
CA GLU A 476 -27.37 15.97 -2.29
C GLU A 476 -26.19 15.02 -2.64
N ASN A 477 -26.26 13.75 -2.22
CA ASN A 477 -25.26 12.76 -2.57
C ASN A 477 -25.23 12.48 -4.10
N PHE A 478 -26.38 12.48 -4.77
CA PHE A 478 -26.46 12.31 -6.22
C PHE A 478 -25.81 13.47 -6.96
N ILE A 479 -26.11 14.72 -6.57
CA ILE A 479 -25.45 15.92 -7.12
C ILE A 479 -23.95 15.81 -6.96
N ASN A 480 -23.46 15.59 -5.73
CA ASN A 480 -22.03 15.55 -5.43
C ASN A 480 -21.32 14.44 -6.19
N ASN A 481 -21.97 13.28 -6.34
CA ASN A 481 -21.45 12.16 -7.11
C ASN A 481 -21.34 12.52 -8.61
N LYS A 482 -22.39 13.11 -9.19
CA LYS A 482 -22.41 13.48 -10.62
C LYS A 482 -21.44 14.61 -10.98
N VAL A 483 -21.27 15.57 -10.09
CA VAL A 483 -20.25 16.62 -10.24
C VAL A 483 -18.84 16.00 -10.19
N PHE A 484 -18.60 15.10 -9.25
CA PHE A 484 -17.33 14.38 -9.13
C PHE A 484 -17.05 13.49 -10.36
N GLU A 485 -18.04 12.70 -10.79
CA GLU A 485 -17.93 11.88 -12.00
C GLU A 485 -17.65 12.71 -13.26
N TYR A 486 -18.22 13.92 -13.34
CA TYR A 486 -17.95 14.82 -14.45
C TYR A 486 -16.50 15.29 -14.44
N ALA A 487 -15.99 15.72 -13.30
CA ALA A 487 -14.60 16.14 -13.14
C ALA A 487 -13.63 14.99 -13.45
N ASP A 488 -13.88 13.79 -12.93
CA ASP A 488 -13.07 12.60 -13.18
C ASP A 488 -13.00 12.25 -14.68
N LYS A 489 -14.13 12.31 -15.38
CA LYS A 489 -14.19 12.03 -16.83
C LYS A 489 -13.48 13.08 -17.70
N HIS A 490 -13.30 14.28 -17.19
CA HIS A 490 -12.64 15.37 -17.92
C HIS A 490 -11.17 15.57 -17.48
N LEU A 491 -10.66 14.72 -16.57
CA LEU A 491 -9.35 14.86 -15.99
C LEU A 491 -8.23 14.88 -17.04
N GLU A 492 -8.27 13.98 -18.03
CA GLU A 492 -7.28 13.92 -19.10
C GLU A 492 -7.34 15.14 -20.05
N VAL A 493 -8.49 15.82 -20.12
CA VAL A 493 -8.64 17.03 -20.93
C VAL A 493 -8.14 18.26 -20.18
N GLU A 494 -8.40 18.32 -18.88
CA GLU A 494 -8.04 19.46 -18.04
C GLU A 494 -6.59 19.42 -17.56
N HIS A 495 -6.00 18.20 -17.49
CA HIS A 495 -4.65 17.94 -17.02
C HIS A 495 -3.82 17.21 -18.07
N PRO A 496 -3.18 17.94 -19.03
CA PRO A 496 -2.37 17.32 -20.08
C PRO A 496 -1.22 16.46 -19.55
N GLU A 497 -0.68 16.80 -18.38
CA GLU A 497 0.35 16.00 -17.70
C GLU A 497 -0.18 14.64 -17.23
N PHE A 498 -1.43 14.60 -16.74
CA PHE A 498 -2.10 13.37 -16.39
C PHE A 498 -2.43 12.51 -17.63
N ALA A 499 -2.91 13.16 -18.70
CA ALA A 499 -3.15 12.48 -19.99
C ALA A 499 -1.87 11.83 -20.52
N SER A 500 -0.75 12.55 -20.48
CA SER A 500 0.56 12.02 -20.89
C SER A 500 1.02 10.84 -20.04
N LEU A 501 0.82 10.93 -18.71
CA LEU A 501 1.13 9.85 -17.79
C LEU A 501 0.29 8.60 -18.08
N MET A 502 -1.00 8.76 -18.32
CA MET A 502 -1.91 7.66 -18.68
C MET A 502 -1.56 7.03 -20.02
N GLU A 503 -1.09 7.80 -20.98
CA GLU A 503 -0.58 7.30 -22.25
C GLU A 503 0.69 6.45 -22.05
N GLU A 504 1.63 6.90 -21.22
CA GLU A 504 2.84 6.13 -20.87
C GLU A 504 2.48 4.78 -20.23
N TYR A 505 1.57 4.76 -19.26
CA TYR A 505 1.11 3.51 -18.63
C TYR A 505 0.43 2.57 -19.63
N ARG A 506 -0.48 3.10 -20.45
CA ARG A 506 -1.14 2.32 -21.51
C ARG A 506 -0.13 1.70 -22.47
N ASN A 507 0.81 2.51 -22.97
CA ASN A 507 1.83 2.06 -23.90
C ASN A 507 2.76 1.03 -23.25
N GLY A 508 3.12 1.22 -21.97
CA GLY A 508 3.91 0.28 -21.19
C GLY A 508 3.24 -1.08 -21.04
N LEU A 509 1.98 -1.10 -20.62
CA LEU A 509 1.18 -2.34 -20.52
C LEU A 509 1.00 -3.03 -21.87
N MET A 510 0.75 -2.26 -22.92
CA MET A 510 0.64 -2.80 -24.28
C MET A 510 1.92 -3.47 -24.75
N ILE A 511 3.08 -2.82 -24.56
CA ILE A 511 4.38 -3.39 -24.93
C ILE A 511 4.71 -4.63 -24.11
N PHE A 512 4.40 -4.63 -22.82
CA PHE A 512 4.57 -5.81 -21.97
C PHE A 512 3.74 -6.99 -22.49
N SER A 513 2.44 -6.78 -22.69
CA SER A 513 1.52 -7.80 -23.23
C SER A 513 1.95 -8.27 -24.65
N TYR A 514 2.38 -7.34 -25.49
CA TYR A 514 2.89 -7.66 -26.82
C TYR A 514 4.14 -8.53 -26.76
N ASN A 515 5.14 -8.15 -25.96
CA ASN A 515 6.37 -8.91 -25.80
C ASN A 515 6.09 -10.30 -25.19
N ASP A 516 5.20 -10.38 -24.21
CA ASP A 516 4.80 -11.65 -23.65
C ASP A 516 4.22 -12.59 -24.73
N LYS A 517 3.26 -12.10 -25.50
CA LYS A 517 2.60 -12.88 -26.55
C LYS A 517 3.55 -13.27 -27.67
N MET A 518 4.37 -12.33 -28.15
CA MET A 518 5.16 -12.50 -29.39
C MET A 518 6.54 -13.11 -29.15
N ILE A 519 7.08 -12.99 -27.92
CA ILE A 519 8.45 -13.37 -27.61
C ILE A 519 8.50 -14.33 -26.43
N TRP A 520 8.08 -13.91 -25.21
CA TRP A 520 8.39 -14.64 -23.97
C TRP A 520 7.58 -15.92 -23.84
N SER A 521 6.25 -15.84 -23.88
CA SER A 521 5.37 -17.01 -23.84
C SER A 521 5.56 -17.90 -25.06
N LYS A 522 5.83 -17.31 -26.23
CA LYS A 522 6.17 -18.07 -27.42
C LYS A 522 7.46 -18.87 -27.25
N ALA A 523 8.53 -18.29 -26.72
CA ALA A 523 9.80 -18.98 -26.47
C ALA A 523 9.65 -20.16 -25.52
N ILE A 524 8.69 -20.11 -24.60
CA ILE A 524 8.39 -21.20 -23.66
C ILE A 524 7.55 -22.29 -24.30
N SER A 525 6.58 -21.94 -25.14
CA SER A 525 5.60 -22.88 -25.70
C SER A 525 6.02 -23.48 -27.05
N ASP A 526 6.85 -22.80 -27.82
CA ASP A 526 7.31 -23.21 -29.15
C ASP A 526 8.43 -24.25 -29.09
N THR A 527 8.05 -25.51 -28.86
CA THR A 527 8.99 -26.62 -28.76
C THR A 527 9.69 -26.91 -30.10
N VAL A 528 9.02 -26.69 -31.20
CA VAL A 528 9.56 -26.94 -32.54
C VAL A 528 10.58 -25.88 -32.92
N GLY A 529 10.23 -24.61 -32.75
CA GLY A 529 11.16 -23.49 -32.99
C GLY A 529 12.38 -23.56 -32.08
N MET A 530 12.19 -23.92 -30.80
CA MET A 530 13.29 -24.12 -29.86
C MET A 530 14.23 -25.25 -30.31
N ALA A 531 13.70 -26.38 -30.80
CA ALA A 531 14.51 -27.48 -31.28
C ALA A 531 15.32 -27.10 -32.54
N GLN A 532 14.71 -26.33 -33.45
CA GLN A 532 15.40 -25.78 -34.62
C GLN A 532 16.50 -24.79 -34.22
N PHE A 533 16.20 -23.89 -33.29
CA PHE A 533 17.15 -22.96 -32.75
C PHE A 533 18.34 -23.68 -32.09
N TYR A 534 18.07 -24.65 -31.24
CA TYR A 534 19.09 -25.50 -30.63
C TYR A 534 19.97 -26.17 -31.71
N SER A 535 19.38 -26.76 -32.74
CA SER A 535 20.13 -27.40 -33.85
C SER A 535 21.04 -26.43 -34.59
N MET A 536 20.62 -25.18 -34.79
CA MET A 536 21.42 -24.16 -35.47
C MET A 536 22.61 -23.63 -34.64
N PHE A 537 22.42 -23.49 -33.34
CA PHE A 537 23.36 -22.77 -32.47
C PHE A 537 24.18 -23.66 -31.55
N SER A 538 23.70 -24.86 -31.21
CA SER A 538 24.42 -25.78 -30.33
C SER A 538 25.79 -26.24 -30.95
N ALA A 539 25.83 -26.43 -32.25
CA ALA A 539 27.04 -26.82 -32.97
C ALA A 539 28.14 -25.72 -33.00
N GLN A 540 27.79 -24.49 -32.66
CA GLN A 540 28.72 -23.35 -32.60
C GLN A 540 29.35 -23.18 -31.22
N ARG A 541 28.87 -23.93 -30.20
CA ARG A 541 29.41 -23.88 -28.85
C ARG A 541 30.78 -24.52 -28.76
N ASN A 542 31.67 -23.88 -28.00
CA ASN A 542 33.00 -24.37 -27.75
C ASN A 542 33.22 -24.60 -26.26
N ILE A 543 33.59 -25.83 -25.88
CA ILE A 543 33.82 -26.21 -24.49
C ILE A 543 34.97 -25.41 -23.85
N ASP A 544 35.93 -24.95 -24.66
CA ASP A 544 37.08 -24.16 -24.19
C ASP A 544 36.73 -22.67 -23.98
N ASN A 545 35.54 -22.24 -24.41
CA ASN A 545 35.06 -20.89 -24.18
C ASN A 545 34.35 -20.80 -22.83
N PRO A 546 34.85 -19.99 -21.87
CA PRO A 546 34.20 -19.83 -20.55
C PRO A 546 32.71 -19.42 -20.61
N ASP A 547 32.34 -18.61 -21.59
CA ASP A 547 30.97 -18.12 -21.79
C ASP A 547 30.02 -19.25 -22.23
N ASP A 548 30.55 -20.33 -22.81
CA ASP A 548 29.78 -21.49 -23.22
C ASP A 548 29.69 -22.58 -22.11
N ALA A 549 30.41 -22.44 -21.01
CA ALA A 549 30.43 -23.41 -19.92
C ALA A 549 29.04 -23.85 -19.42
N PRO A 550 28.01 -22.96 -19.34
CA PRO A 550 26.66 -23.35 -18.92
C PRO A 550 25.97 -24.38 -19.84
N TYR A 551 26.41 -24.48 -21.10
CA TYR A 551 25.85 -25.39 -22.11
C TYR A 551 26.47 -26.78 -22.10
N PHE A 552 27.54 -26.99 -21.34
CA PHE A 552 28.24 -28.26 -21.26
C PHE A 552 28.06 -28.90 -19.88
N TRP A 553 28.02 -30.25 -19.87
CA TRP A 553 28.32 -31.01 -18.70
C TRP A 553 29.84 -31.11 -18.54
N GLY A 554 30.35 -30.87 -17.35
CA GLY A 554 31.71 -31.24 -17.00
C GLY A 554 31.87 -32.76 -17.00
N GLU A 555 33.08 -33.24 -16.70
CA GLU A 555 33.34 -34.67 -16.49
C GLU A 555 32.38 -35.25 -15.42
N ARG A 556 31.74 -36.37 -15.71
CA ARG A 556 30.78 -37.03 -14.83
C ARG A 556 31.22 -38.48 -14.57
N LEU A 557 30.89 -38.97 -13.40
CA LEU A 557 31.13 -40.35 -13.00
C LEU A 557 29.79 -41.07 -12.90
N ASP A 558 29.65 -42.12 -13.67
CA ASP A 558 28.61 -43.13 -13.45
C ASP A 558 29.07 -44.07 -12.37
N MET A 559 28.49 -43.95 -11.18
CA MET A 559 28.94 -44.67 -9.98
C MET A 559 27.80 -45.43 -9.34
N SER A 560 28.13 -46.62 -8.86
CA SER A 560 27.29 -47.36 -7.90
C SER A 560 28.02 -47.47 -6.56
N VAL A 561 27.33 -47.18 -5.47
CA VAL A 561 27.95 -47.15 -4.13
C VAL A 561 27.22 -48.12 -3.20
N ILE A 562 27.98 -48.96 -2.50
CA ILE A 562 27.51 -49.78 -1.39
C ILE A 562 28.15 -49.26 -0.12
N THR A 563 27.39 -48.68 0.78
CA THR A 563 27.85 -48.21 2.08
C THR A 563 27.51 -49.25 3.15
N ILE A 564 28.49 -49.76 3.85
CA ILE A 564 28.34 -50.64 5.02
C ILE A 564 28.27 -49.74 6.26
N LEU A 565 27.16 -49.83 6.97
CA LEU A 565 26.85 -48.95 8.12
C LEU A 565 27.57 -49.35 9.41
N ASP A 566 27.94 -50.64 9.51
CA ASP A 566 28.73 -51.19 10.65
C ASP A 566 29.82 -52.10 10.13
N SER A 567 31.09 -51.74 10.36
CA SER A 567 32.27 -52.48 9.95
C SER A 567 32.37 -53.90 10.60
N ALA A 568 31.67 -54.11 11.72
CA ALA A 568 31.59 -55.42 12.37
C ALA A 568 30.75 -56.43 11.56
N THR A 569 29.80 -55.94 10.73
CA THR A 569 28.92 -56.81 9.94
C THR A 569 29.66 -57.51 8.79
N MET A 570 30.60 -56.80 8.16
CA MET A 570 31.37 -57.32 7.03
C MET A 570 32.78 -56.70 6.96
N ALA A 571 33.79 -57.50 6.80
CA ALA A 571 35.18 -57.02 6.60
C ALA A 571 35.33 -56.41 5.17
N PRO A 572 36.04 -55.28 5.03
CA PRO A 572 36.25 -54.60 3.72
C PRO A 572 36.82 -55.52 2.63
N SER A 573 37.79 -56.35 2.98
CA SER A 573 38.41 -57.33 2.08
C SER A 573 37.41 -58.37 1.56
N LYS A 574 36.45 -58.79 2.40
CA LYS A 574 35.43 -59.77 2.04
C LYS A 574 34.38 -59.11 1.06
N LEU A 575 34.00 -57.86 1.25
CA LEU A 575 33.15 -57.11 0.37
C LEU A 575 33.80 -56.97 -1.01
N LEU A 576 35.04 -56.54 -1.05
CA LEU A 576 35.82 -56.38 -2.30
C LEU A 576 35.96 -57.72 -3.07
N LYS A 577 36.24 -58.80 -2.36
CA LYS A 577 36.31 -60.18 -2.95
C LYS A 577 34.94 -60.60 -3.52
N MET A 578 33.86 -60.30 -2.83
CA MET A 578 32.49 -60.61 -3.30
C MET A 578 32.12 -59.82 -4.51
N ALA A 579 32.42 -58.52 -4.54
CA ALA A 579 32.21 -57.66 -5.68
C ALA A 579 32.99 -58.14 -6.89
N ASN A 580 34.30 -58.37 -6.76
CA ASN A 580 35.14 -58.91 -7.84
C ASN A 580 34.67 -60.30 -8.35
N LYS A 581 34.17 -61.19 -7.46
CA LYS A 581 33.62 -62.46 -7.86
C LYS A 581 32.32 -62.33 -8.67
N ASN A 582 31.42 -61.42 -8.24
CA ASN A 582 30.17 -61.19 -8.95
C ASN A 582 30.40 -60.55 -10.31
N LEU A 583 31.27 -59.54 -10.40
CA LEU A 583 31.62 -58.87 -11.67
C LEU A 583 32.28 -59.86 -12.66
N LYS A 584 33.20 -60.74 -12.18
CA LYS A 584 33.77 -61.80 -13.05
C LYS A 584 32.76 -62.79 -13.58
N LYS A 585 31.60 -62.93 -12.94
CA LYS A 585 30.46 -63.75 -13.40
C LYS A 585 29.48 -63.00 -14.27
N GLY A 586 29.73 -61.72 -14.58
CA GLY A 586 28.85 -60.87 -15.33
C GLY A 586 27.59 -60.43 -14.55
N LEU A 587 27.59 -60.54 -13.24
CA LEU A 587 26.48 -60.11 -12.40
C LEU A 587 26.56 -58.59 -12.13
N PRO A 588 25.44 -57.89 -12.08
CA PRO A 588 25.45 -56.44 -11.80
C PRO A 588 26.00 -56.16 -10.40
N PHE A 589 26.64 -55.01 -10.21
CA PHE A 589 27.22 -54.60 -8.91
C PHE A 589 26.18 -54.60 -7.78
N LYS A 590 24.93 -54.22 -8.07
CA LYS A 590 23.81 -54.30 -7.15
C LYS A 590 23.61 -55.69 -6.52
N SER A 591 23.95 -56.78 -7.24
CA SER A 591 23.86 -58.15 -6.72
C SER A 591 24.71 -58.37 -5.47
N VAL A 592 25.76 -57.56 -5.26
CA VAL A 592 26.58 -57.58 -4.05
C VAL A 592 25.78 -57.05 -2.86
N PHE A 593 25.07 -55.95 -3.05
CA PHE A 593 24.17 -55.37 -2.07
C PHE A 593 23.04 -56.34 -1.72
N ASP A 594 22.36 -56.91 -2.73
CA ASP A 594 21.25 -57.85 -2.53
C ASP A 594 21.70 -59.07 -1.69
N ASN A 595 22.93 -59.59 -1.91
CA ASN A 595 23.49 -60.66 -1.14
C ASN A 595 23.82 -60.31 0.32
N ILE A 596 24.07 -59.03 0.63
CA ILE A 596 24.33 -58.51 1.97
C ILE A 596 23.02 -58.39 2.71
N VAL A 597 22.05 -57.66 2.13
CA VAL A 597 20.77 -57.40 2.81
C VAL A 597 19.91 -58.64 2.97
N ALA A 598 20.07 -59.66 2.13
CA ALA A 598 19.41 -60.94 2.28
C ALA A 598 19.83 -61.66 3.59
N LYS A 599 21.02 -61.35 4.13
CA LYS A 599 21.53 -61.89 5.37
C LYS A 599 21.47 -60.93 6.56
N HIS A 600 21.55 -59.65 6.26
CA HIS A 600 21.63 -58.55 7.23
C HIS A 600 20.84 -57.37 6.66
N PRO A 601 19.50 -57.29 6.85
CA PRO A 601 18.63 -56.32 6.15
C PRO A 601 19.03 -54.83 6.28
N ASP A 602 19.55 -54.44 7.44
CA ASP A 602 19.88 -53.04 7.73
C ASP A 602 21.39 -52.73 7.68
N ALA A 603 22.19 -53.67 7.14
CA ALA A 603 23.65 -53.56 7.22
C ALA A 603 24.29 -52.71 6.14
N ALA A 604 23.57 -52.41 5.06
CA ALA A 604 24.12 -51.68 3.91
C ALA A 604 23.09 -50.76 3.23
N GLN A 605 23.57 -49.73 2.58
CA GLN A 605 22.83 -48.85 1.69
C GLN A 605 23.42 -48.96 0.28
N TYR A 606 22.55 -48.74 -0.73
CA TYR A 606 22.94 -48.77 -2.14
C TYR A 606 22.45 -47.52 -2.86
N GLU A 607 23.33 -46.94 -3.68
CA GLU A 607 23.05 -45.78 -4.50
C GLU A 607 23.63 -45.99 -5.91
N ASP A 608 22.87 -45.57 -6.94
CA ASP A 608 23.37 -45.40 -8.30
C ASP A 608 23.30 -43.92 -8.65
N ASN A 609 24.43 -43.32 -9.02
CA ASN A 609 24.54 -41.89 -9.25
C ASN A 609 25.35 -41.60 -10.51
N LEU A 610 24.83 -40.70 -11.36
CA LEU A 610 25.61 -40.00 -12.38
C LEU A 610 25.85 -38.57 -11.91
N VAL A 611 27.03 -38.28 -11.40
CA VAL A 611 27.38 -37.01 -10.75
C VAL A 611 28.57 -36.36 -11.42
N LEU A 612 28.67 -35.02 -11.32
CA LEU A 612 29.88 -34.30 -11.71
C LEU A 612 31.07 -34.78 -10.88
N SER A 613 32.20 -35.00 -11.53
CA SER A 613 33.43 -35.46 -10.84
C SER A 613 33.87 -34.48 -9.75
N SER A 614 33.59 -33.18 -9.93
CA SER A 614 33.87 -32.10 -8.95
C SER A 614 32.91 -32.09 -7.75
N GLU A 615 31.72 -32.67 -7.86
CA GLU A 615 30.66 -32.62 -6.83
C GLU A 615 30.54 -33.91 -6.02
N GLN A 616 31.10 -35.02 -6.51
CA GLN A 616 31.05 -36.26 -5.77
C GLN A 616 31.89 -36.20 -4.49
N THR A 617 31.43 -36.85 -3.45
CA THR A 617 32.03 -36.80 -2.10
C THR A 617 32.82 -38.06 -1.70
N TYR A 618 32.74 -39.12 -2.50
CA TYR A 618 33.30 -40.42 -2.15
C TYR A 618 34.79 -40.55 -2.46
N LEU A 619 35.23 -40.10 -3.66
CA LEU A 619 36.57 -40.26 -4.18
C LEU A 619 37.32 -38.93 -4.17
N LYS A 620 38.48 -38.86 -3.52
CA LYS A 620 39.36 -37.68 -3.49
C LYS A 620 40.57 -37.92 -4.38
N MET A 621 40.36 -37.87 -5.71
CA MET A 621 41.39 -38.18 -6.71
C MET A 621 41.50 -37.01 -7.70
N SER A 622 42.66 -36.82 -8.33
CA SER A 622 42.90 -35.84 -9.38
C SER A 622 42.43 -36.33 -10.75
N THR A 623 42.37 -37.62 -10.95
CA THR A 623 41.90 -38.29 -12.18
C THR A 623 41.12 -39.54 -11.79
N TYR A 624 40.04 -39.82 -12.51
CA TYR A 624 39.17 -40.94 -12.26
C TYR A 624 39.29 -42.01 -13.33
N HIS A 625 39.22 -43.27 -12.92
CA HIS A 625 39.23 -44.44 -13.82
C HIS A 625 38.14 -45.40 -13.44
N GLU A 626 37.67 -46.18 -14.41
CA GLU A 626 36.72 -47.27 -14.15
C GLU A 626 37.31 -48.29 -13.19
N GLY A 627 36.52 -48.77 -12.23
CA GLY A 627 36.99 -49.73 -11.25
C GLY A 627 36.31 -49.67 -9.89
N LEU A 628 36.81 -50.47 -8.98
CA LEU A 628 36.31 -50.58 -7.60
C LEU A 628 37.22 -49.84 -6.63
N TYR A 629 36.66 -48.97 -5.83
CA TYR A 629 37.35 -48.19 -4.82
C TYR A 629 36.73 -48.39 -3.46
N LEU A 630 37.54 -48.69 -2.48
CA LEU A 630 37.12 -48.85 -1.10
C LEU A 630 37.52 -47.59 -0.33
N VAL A 631 36.51 -46.89 0.25
CA VAL A 631 36.73 -45.62 0.93
C VAL A 631 36.12 -45.62 2.32
N PRO A 632 36.70 -44.89 3.29
CA PRO A 632 36.07 -44.70 4.61
C PRO A 632 34.73 -43.95 4.47
N ALA A 633 33.74 -44.31 5.27
CA ALA A 633 32.49 -43.57 5.45
C ALA A 633 32.37 -43.10 6.90
N ALA A 634 31.43 -42.17 7.17
CA ALA A 634 31.19 -41.58 8.50
C ALA A 634 30.90 -42.67 9.57
N LYS A 635 30.22 -43.74 9.18
CA LYS A 635 30.06 -44.98 9.99
C LYS A 635 30.37 -46.15 9.05
N GLY A 636 31.48 -46.87 9.31
CA GLY A 636 31.87 -47.98 8.47
C GLY A 636 32.71 -47.59 7.23
N TYR A 637 32.36 -48.08 6.07
CA TYR A 637 33.06 -47.82 4.80
C TYR A 637 32.15 -48.00 3.59
N SER A 638 32.54 -47.40 2.45
CA SER A 638 31.81 -47.53 1.20
C SER A 638 32.69 -48.23 0.14
N LEU A 639 32.07 -49.10 -0.65
CA LEU A 639 32.64 -49.63 -1.88
C LEU A 639 32.00 -48.90 -3.05
N VAL A 640 32.80 -48.14 -3.77
CA VAL A 640 32.38 -47.35 -4.93
C VAL A 640 32.79 -48.10 -6.20
N SER A 641 31.88 -48.37 -7.07
CA SER A 641 32.13 -48.83 -8.43
C SER A 641 32.00 -47.62 -9.38
N VAL A 642 33.12 -47.20 -9.96
CA VAL A 642 33.07 -46.26 -11.09
C VAL A 642 32.79 -47.10 -12.32
N ASN A 643 31.57 -47.06 -12.82
CA ASN A 643 31.10 -47.87 -13.93
C ASN A 643 31.61 -47.28 -15.26
N LYS A 644 31.62 -45.95 -15.33
CA LYS A 644 32.09 -45.19 -16.50
C LYS A 644 32.53 -43.79 -16.09
N VAL A 645 33.63 -43.31 -16.70
CA VAL A 645 33.98 -41.92 -16.72
C VAL A 645 33.38 -41.32 -18.00
N VAL A 646 32.53 -40.33 -17.88
CA VAL A 646 31.84 -39.68 -18.98
C VAL A 646 32.50 -38.33 -19.24
N ASP A 647 33.11 -38.22 -20.40
CA ASP A 647 33.77 -36.99 -20.82
C ASP A 647 32.82 -35.81 -20.86
N PRO A 648 33.31 -34.59 -20.69
CA PRO A 648 32.54 -33.38 -20.87
C PRO A 648 31.79 -33.39 -22.19
N CYS A 649 30.53 -33.08 -22.18
CA CYS A 649 29.69 -33.09 -23.38
C CYS A 649 28.63 -32.00 -23.37
N LEU A 650 28.18 -31.64 -24.57
CA LEU A 650 27.10 -30.67 -24.73
C LEU A 650 25.81 -31.19 -24.04
N LYS A 651 25.16 -30.32 -23.27
CA LYS A 651 23.86 -30.59 -22.70
C LYS A 651 22.80 -30.67 -23.81
N SER A 652 21.85 -31.57 -23.68
CA SER A 652 20.67 -31.58 -24.55
C SER A 652 19.87 -30.30 -24.43
N CYS A 653 19.00 -30.04 -25.41
CA CYS A 653 18.09 -28.89 -25.37
C CYS A 653 17.24 -28.85 -24.08
N ALA A 654 16.83 -30.02 -23.57
CA ALA A 654 16.05 -30.11 -22.32
C ALA A 654 16.88 -29.75 -21.10
N GLU A 655 18.12 -30.24 -21.03
CA GLU A 655 19.02 -30.03 -19.89
C GLU A 655 19.53 -28.58 -19.80
N ALA A 656 19.78 -27.92 -20.92
CA ALA A 656 20.23 -26.53 -21.00
C ALA A 656 19.09 -25.55 -21.30
N ARG A 657 17.83 -25.96 -21.19
CA ARG A 657 16.66 -25.20 -21.62
C ARG A 657 16.62 -23.78 -21.06
N GLY A 658 16.95 -23.60 -19.79
CA GLY A 658 16.94 -22.28 -19.14
C GLY A 658 17.86 -21.26 -19.82
N TYR A 659 19.03 -21.70 -20.29
CA TYR A 659 19.99 -20.87 -21.00
C TYR A 659 19.52 -20.60 -22.43
N TYR A 660 19.07 -21.62 -23.14
CA TYR A 660 18.59 -21.49 -24.50
C TYR A 660 17.29 -20.69 -24.63
N ILE A 661 16.43 -20.65 -23.60
CA ILE A 661 15.22 -19.81 -23.63
C ILE A 661 15.58 -18.34 -23.82
N ASN A 662 16.53 -17.80 -23.04
CA ASN A 662 16.92 -16.40 -23.14
C ASN A 662 17.52 -16.05 -24.53
N GLU A 663 18.33 -16.94 -25.07
CA GLU A 663 18.89 -16.74 -26.42
C GLU A 663 17.82 -16.85 -27.51
N TYR A 664 16.88 -17.78 -27.34
CA TYR A 664 15.77 -17.93 -28.27
C TYR A 664 14.81 -16.74 -28.21
N GLN A 665 14.58 -16.14 -27.05
CA GLN A 665 13.85 -14.88 -26.93
C GLN A 665 14.53 -13.76 -27.72
N ASN A 666 15.84 -13.60 -27.57
CA ASN A 666 16.62 -12.62 -28.34
C ASN A 666 16.57 -12.89 -29.85
N TYR A 667 16.60 -14.15 -30.24
CA TYR A 667 16.47 -14.55 -31.65
C TYR A 667 15.07 -14.21 -32.19
N LEU A 668 14.01 -14.57 -31.47
CA LEU A 668 12.63 -14.23 -31.83
C LEU A 668 12.43 -12.72 -31.92
N GLU A 669 13.00 -11.95 -31.00
CA GLU A 669 12.91 -10.49 -31.05
C GLU A 669 13.58 -9.92 -32.31
N LYS A 670 14.79 -10.37 -32.63
CA LYS A 670 15.47 -9.96 -33.86
C LYS A 670 14.66 -10.28 -35.11
N GLN A 671 14.09 -11.49 -35.19
CA GLN A 671 13.25 -11.90 -36.31
C GLN A 671 11.96 -11.06 -36.38
N LEU A 672 11.31 -10.85 -35.25
CA LEU A 672 10.13 -10.03 -35.14
C LEU A 672 10.43 -8.60 -35.60
N MET A 673 11.50 -7.98 -35.10
CA MET A 673 11.85 -6.61 -35.49
C MET A 673 12.19 -6.47 -36.97
N ALA A 674 12.89 -7.43 -37.55
CA ALA A 674 13.18 -7.43 -39.00
C ALA A 674 11.85 -7.46 -39.80
N SER A 675 10.94 -8.33 -39.45
CA SER A 675 9.63 -8.44 -40.11
C SER A 675 8.77 -7.17 -39.92
N LEU A 676 8.74 -6.58 -38.72
CA LEU A 676 7.95 -5.39 -38.41
C LEU A 676 8.49 -4.15 -39.13
N ARG A 677 9.83 -3.98 -39.18
CA ARG A 677 10.44 -2.88 -39.90
C ARG A 677 10.10 -2.91 -41.39
N ALA A 678 10.11 -4.09 -42.00
CA ALA A 678 9.68 -4.28 -43.38
C ALA A 678 8.18 -4.00 -43.57
N LYS A 679 7.32 -4.58 -42.68
CA LYS A 679 5.86 -4.42 -42.70
C LYS A 679 5.42 -2.97 -42.61
N TYR A 680 6.04 -2.18 -41.73
CA TYR A 680 5.64 -0.80 -41.42
C TYR A 680 6.49 0.26 -42.11
N ASN A 681 7.37 -0.13 -43.06
CA ASN A 681 8.21 0.77 -43.84
C ASN A 681 8.91 1.81 -42.94
N VAL A 682 9.67 1.30 -41.98
CA VAL A 682 10.36 2.15 -40.99
C VAL A 682 11.51 2.90 -41.65
N LYS A 683 11.50 4.22 -41.53
CA LYS A 683 12.60 5.10 -42.04
C LYS A 683 13.21 5.88 -40.88
N ILE A 684 14.55 5.93 -40.87
CA ILE A 684 15.33 6.74 -39.93
C ILE A 684 16.01 7.80 -40.74
N TYR A 685 15.79 9.08 -40.44
CA TYR A 685 16.44 10.20 -41.10
C TYR A 685 17.79 10.47 -40.42
N GLN A 686 18.81 9.72 -40.83
CA GLN A 686 20.12 9.70 -40.18
C GLN A 686 20.79 11.09 -40.13
N ASN A 687 20.60 11.92 -41.14
CA ASN A 687 21.08 13.30 -41.14
C ASN A 687 20.54 14.13 -39.97
N VAL A 688 19.29 13.90 -39.56
CA VAL A 688 18.68 14.58 -38.40
C VAL A 688 19.21 14.02 -37.08
N VAL A 689 19.46 12.70 -37.01
CA VAL A 689 20.13 12.05 -35.86
C VAL A 689 21.53 12.58 -35.66
N ASP A 690 22.30 12.72 -36.75
CA ASP A 690 23.71 13.16 -36.73
C ASP A 690 23.86 14.61 -36.21
N GLU A 691 22.87 15.45 -36.42
CA GLU A 691 22.81 16.84 -35.94
C GLU A 691 22.41 16.98 -34.45
N ILE A 692 22.15 15.89 -33.75
CA ILE A 692 21.76 15.95 -32.32
C ILE A 692 23.01 16.23 -31.46
N THR A 693 22.87 17.25 -30.62
CA THR A 693 23.79 17.58 -29.51
C THR A 693 22.99 17.62 -28.21
N TYR A 694 23.57 17.13 -27.08
CA TYR A 694 22.83 17.06 -25.78
C TYR A 694 23.75 17.01 -24.55
#